data_4b806e59f1cd65d988ae0babe107770b
#
_entry.id   4b806e59f1cd65d988ae0babe107770b
#
_cell.length_a   1.000
_cell.length_b   1.000
_cell.length_c   1.000
_cell.angle_alpha   90.00
_cell.angle_beta   90.00
_cell.angle_gamma   90.00
#
_symmetry.space_group_name_H-M   'P 1'
#
loop_
_entity.id
_entity.type
_entity.pdbx_description
1 polymer ?
#
loop_
_entity_poly.entity_id
_entity_poly.type
_entity_poly.pdbx_seq_one_letter_code
_entity_poly.pdbx_strand_id
1 'polypeptide(L)'
;MATKIKNLPQAKSSVQRQEGILIQGARTHNLKNVTVTIPRNQLVVVTGVSGSGKSSLTIDTLFAEGQRRYAESLSSYARQFMQRMNKPEVDFIKGLCPAIAIEQKVITRTPRSTVGSMTELYDYLRLFFARVGTTLSPISGREVKKDDVADVLKAIQGLKEGDKVLMLVPFRQHANRNVMEELDILIQKGFSRIYFNKEILRIETLLESDEVLNKIITSFKKKAAYLLIDRLVVKQFDEEDVHRISDSAGTAFYEGEGELILEINGDKEVLFSNKFELDGITFEEPVPNLFSFNNPFGACPTCEGFSQILGVDADLVIPNKQLSLYEGAVAPWKGEKLGQWKEQFIRAAKHFNFPVHKPIIDLTDAELEILWEGNNYANGINDFFKEVEQNLYKVQYRVLLSRYRGRTLCTECKGHRLRKEALYIKIADQHIGQLCSMPVKDLKKWFDQLKLGDYQQQVAKRILIEINHRIKTLLDVGLGYLTLNRLANSLSGGESQRIQLTRSLGSNLTNSLYILDEPSIGLHSRDTVKLIGVLKELRDLGNTVVVVEHDEMMMREADYIIDMGPLASHLGGEVVAAGNFEELMSDDKSLTGKYLKGTLQIEVPKKLRNWNRSITINGARQNNLKNITVQFPLNVFCVISGVSGSGKTTLVKQILYPALQKLKGEGVEKPGLHKSIEGDIGYLSQIEMIDQNPIGKSSRSNPVTYIKAYDEIRELYSVQPLSKIRGFLPKHFSFNVDAGRCDTCKGEGEQIVEMQFLADVHLTCEICAGKRFKEEVLEVFYKGKNIYDVLEMSVDESIKFFSEEADVVKKIQPLSDVGLGYVKLGQSSNTLSGGEAQRVKLASFLGRGKSQGNILFIFDEPTTGLHFHDIKKLLTSFNALIEQGHSILVIEHNTDVIKSADWVIDLGPEAGDAGGNLVYAGTPAGLIKCKESYTGKFLPKK
;
A
#
# COMPACT_ATOMS: atom_id res chain seq x y z
N MET A 1 -35.18 69.44 32.21
CA MET A 1 -33.88 69.24 32.94
C MET A 1 -33.28 67.92 32.47
N ALA A 2 -32.31 67.98 31.61
CA ALA A 2 -31.59 66.78 31.08
C ALA A 2 -30.24 66.70 31.76
N THR A 3 -30.06 65.65 32.49
CA THR A 3 -28.77 65.38 33.23
C THR A 3 -27.82 64.64 32.33
N LYS A 4 -26.69 65.23 31.98
CA LYS A 4 -25.56 64.65 31.26
C LYS A 4 -24.90 63.54 32.12
N ILE A 5 -24.89 62.33 31.57
CA ILE A 5 -24.06 61.22 32.07
C ILE A 5 -22.68 61.33 31.42
N LYS A 6 -21.66 61.48 32.28
CA LYS A 6 -20.26 61.57 31.90
C LYS A 6 -19.76 60.23 31.40
N ASN A 7 -19.09 60.22 30.25
CA ASN A 7 -18.31 59.12 29.73
C ASN A 7 -17.15 58.77 30.69
N LEU A 8 -17.14 57.54 31.20
CA LEU A 8 -15.98 56.92 31.81
C LEU A 8 -15.08 56.35 30.72
N PRO A 9 -13.75 56.45 30.84
CA PRO A 9 -12.85 55.92 29.82
C PRO A 9 -12.86 54.38 29.82
N GLN A 10 -13.16 53.80 28.67
CA GLN A 10 -12.99 52.38 28.40
C GLN A 10 -11.49 52.03 28.50
N ALA A 11 -11.12 51.24 29.50
CA ALA A 11 -9.83 50.58 29.57
C ALA A 11 -9.69 49.61 28.40
N LYS A 12 -8.81 49.93 27.46
CA LYS A 12 -8.30 48.98 26.47
C LYS A 12 -7.43 47.95 27.17
N SER A 13 -7.98 46.80 27.51
CA SER A 13 -7.24 45.58 27.73
C SER A 13 -7.86 44.44 26.91
N SER A 14 -7.62 44.45 25.65
CA SER A 14 -7.84 43.27 24.81
C SER A 14 -6.67 42.31 24.95
N VAL A 15 -6.61 41.57 26.04
CA VAL A 15 -5.97 40.28 26.04
C VAL A 15 -6.89 39.41 25.17
N GLN A 16 -6.58 39.29 23.90
CA GLN A 16 -7.15 38.22 23.08
C GLN A 16 -6.77 36.91 23.77
N ARG A 17 -7.75 36.31 24.49
CA ARG A 17 -7.67 34.89 24.88
C ARG A 17 -7.61 34.12 23.59
N GLN A 18 -6.44 33.69 23.16
CA GLN A 18 -6.30 32.70 22.12
C GLN A 18 -7.13 31.47 22.55
N GLU A 19 -8.23 31.19 21.86
CA GLU A 19 -9.03 30.00 22.08
C GLU A 19 -8.18 28.80 21.67
N GLY A 20 -7.59 28.08 22.62
CA GLY A 20 -6.72 26.91 22.42
C GLY A 20 -7.31 25.67 23.06
N ILE A 21 -6.69 24.54 22.76
CA ILE A 21 -6.92 23.27 23.46
C ILE A 21 -5.99 23.26 24.67
N LEU A 22 -6.58 23.40 25.86
CA LEU A 22 -5.84 23.38 27.11
C LEU A 22 -5.77 21.94 27.64
N ILE A 23 -4.58 21.40 27.77
CA ILE A 23 -4.25 20.17 28.49
C ILE A 23 -3.74 20.57 29.84
N GLN A 24 -4.32 20.06 30.94
CA GLN A 24 -3.86 20.34 32.28
C GLN A 24 -3.58 19.06 33.05
N GLY A 25 -2.38 18.97 33.60
CA GLY A 25 -2.00 17.91 34.51
C GLY A 25 -1.83 16.54 33.84
N ALA A 26 -1.29 16.47 32.62
CA ALA A 26 -1.03 15.20 31.92
C ALA A 26 0.12 14.45 32.61
N ARG A 27 -0.13 13.17 32.96
CA ARG A 27 0.80 12.28 33.68
C ARG A 27 0.94 10.91 33.01
N THR A 28 0.41 10.75 31.79
CA THR A 28 0.47 9.50 31.03
C THR A 28 1.92 9.10 30.77
N HIS A 29 2.28 7.88 31.08
CA HIS A 29 3.64 7.32 30.94
C HIS A 29 4.71 8.14 31.67
N ASN A 30 5.59 8.81 30.92
CA ASN A 30 6.69 9.59 31.49
C ASN A 30 6.38 11.08 31.66
N LEU A 31 5.16 11.52 31.37
CA LEU A 31 4.78 12.93 31.51
C LEU A 31 4.75 13.39 32.99
N LYS A 32 5.37 14.53 33.26
CA LYS A 32 5.50 15.09 34.62
C LYS A 32 4.50 16.22 34.84
N ASN A 33 3.23 15.87 35.00
CA ASN A 33 2.16 16.83 35.27
C ASN A 33 2.11 17.99 34.28
N VAL A 34 2.18 17.67 33.01
CA VAL A 34 2.31 18.64 31.91
C VAL A 34 1.05 19.47 31.76
N THR A 35 1.23 20.81 31.73
CA THR A 35 0.18 21.76 31.38
C THR A 35 0.62 22.57 30.17
N VAL A 36 -0.16 22.47 29.07
CA VAL A 36 0.16 23.14 27.80
C VAL A 36 -1.11 23.54 27.06
N THR A 37 -1.04 24.66 26.34
CA THR A 37 -2.13 25.11 25.44
C THR A 37 -1.69 24.95 23.99
N ILE A 38 -2.49 24.23 23.23
CA ILE A 38 -2.31 24.04 21.78
C ILE A 38 -3.24 25.05 21.09
N PRO A 39 -2.70 26.01 20.32
CA PRO A 39 -3.52 26.99 19.62
C PRO A 39 -4.38 26.31 18.53
N ARG A 40 -5.63 26.79 18.36
CA ARG A 40 -6.52 26.25 17.32
C ARG A 40 -6.21 26.87 15.97
N ASN A 41 -6.59 26.13 14.91
CA ASN A 41 -6.45 26.54 13.51
C ASN A 41 -5.01 26.91 13.13
N GLN A 42 -4.06 26.20 13.73
CA GLN A 42 -2.62 26.35 13.48
C GLN A 42 -1.97 25.00 13.17
N LEU A 43 -0.83 25.07 12.48
CA LEU A 43 0.09 23.97 12.32
C LEU A 43 1.04 23.96 13.52
N VAL A 44 0.85 23.01 14.41
CA VAL A 44 1.60 22.85 15.66
C VAL A 44 2.56 21.68 15.51
N VAL A 45 3.85 21.91 15.73
CA VAL A 45 4.86 20.84 15.74
C VAL A 45 5.23 20.50 17.18
N VAL A 46 5.13 19.22 17.54
CA VAL A 46 5.60 18.69 18.82
C VAL A 46 6.93 17.98 18.57
N THR A 47 8.00 18.54 19.10
CA THR A 47 9.37 18.05 18.90
C THR A 47 10.06 17.71 20.23
N GLY A 48 11.31 17.27 20.18
CA GLY A 48 12.14 16.92 21.34
C GLY A 48 12.87 15.59 21.19
N VAL A 49 13.75 15.26 22.10
CA VAL A 49 14.56 14.04 22.09
C VAL A 49 13.69 12.79 22.00
N SER A 50 14.18 11.71 21.37
CA SER A 50 13.48 10.41 21.34
C SER A 50 13.21 9.92 22.77
N GLY A 51 11.97 9.49 23.06
CA GLY A 51 11.54 9.09 24.41
C GLY A 51 11.27 10.24 25.39
N SER A 52 11.18 11.50 24.91
CA SER A 52 10.87 12.67 25.78
C SER A 52 9.40 12.81 26.16
N GLY A 53 8.48 11.98 25.61
CA GLY A 53 7.07 12.01 25.92
C GLY A 53 6.17 12.65 24.85
N LYS A 54 6.68 12.88 23.63
CA LYS A 54 5.92 13.47 22.50
C LYS A 54 4.65 12.69 22.20
N SER A 55 4.79 11.40 21.89
CA SER A 55 3.65 10.52 21.57
C SER A 55 2.73 10.33 22.79
N SER A 56 3.30 10.31 24.01
CA SER A 56 2.51 10.26 25.24
C SER A 56 1.59 11.47 25.40
N LEU A 57 2.06 12.66 25.00
CA LEU A 57 1.25 13.88 25.03
C LEU A 57 0.21 13.91 23.90
N THR A 58 0.63 13.56 22.67
CA THR A 58 -0.20 13.74 21.47
C THR A 58 -1.15 12.56 21.21
N ILE A 59 -0.64 11.33 21.25
CA ILE A 59 -1.41 10.11 20.95
C ILE A 59 -2.09 9.58 22.22
N ASP A 60 -1.29 9.26 23.27
CA ASP A 60 -1.80 8.56 24.44
C ASP A 60 -2.61 9.47 25.39
N THR A 61 -2.49 10.81 25.26
CA THR A 61 -3.28 11.75 26.05
C THR A 61 -4.32 12.49 25.20
N LEU A 62 -3.89 13.32 24.24
CA LEU A 62 -4.77 14.22 23.49
C LEU A 62 -5.72 13.46 22.57
N PHE A 63 -5.19 12.53 21.74
CA PHE A 63 -6.00 11.73 20.82
C PHE A 63 -6.87 10.73 21.58
N ALA A 64 -6.31 10.02 22.55
CA ALA A 64 -7.04 9.04 23.35
C ALA A 64 -8.25 9.66 24.06
N GLU A 65 -8.12 10.87 24.64
CA GLU A 65 -9.25 11.58 25.24
C GLU A 65 -10.26 12.05 24.19
N GLY A 66 -9.81 12.46 23.00
CA GLY A 66 -10.66 12.81 21.87
C GLY A 66 -11.53 11.65 21.41
N GLN A 67 -10.93 10.48 21.23
CA GLN A 67 -11.64 9.25 20.89
C GLN A 67 -12.61 8.81 22.00
N ARG A 68 -12.16 8.86 23.27
CA ARG A 68 -13.00 8.50 24.42
C ARG A 68 -14.28 9.36 24.43
N ARG A 69 -14.17 10.68 24.30
CA ARG A 69 -15.34 11.58 24.25
C ARG A 69 -16.23 11.34 23.05
N TYR A 70 -15.64 11.05 21.90
CA TYR A 70 -16.41 10.67 20.73
C TYR A 70 -17.19 9.37 20.95
N ALA A 71 -16.54 8.34 21.52
CA ALA A 71 -17.18 7.08 21.85
C ALA A 71 -18.30 7.25 22.88
N GLU A 72 -18.15 8.12 23.87
CA GLU A 72 -19.19 8.45 24.85
C GLU A 72 -20.41 9.14 24.23
N SER A 73 -20.25 9.87 23.13
CA SER A 73 -21.35 10.52 22.40
C SER A 73 -22.19 9.57 21.57
N LEU A 74 -21.72 8.33 21.33
CA LEU A 74 -22.41 7.32 20.55
C LEU A 74 -23.54 6.64 21.35
N SER A 75 -24.48 6.00 20.65
CA SER A 75 -25.56 5.22 21.27
C SER A 75 -25.02 4.08 22.13
N SER A 76 -25.79 3.63 23.14
CA SER A 76 -25.41 2.50 24.01
C SER A 76 -25.14 1.23 23.22
N TYR A 77 -25.86 1.01 22.12
CA TYR A 77 -25.64 -0.13 21.21
C TYR A 77 -24.29 -0.03 20.51
N ALA A 78 -23.94 1.12 19.93
CA ALA A 78 -22.66 1.31 19.26
C ALA A 78 -21.48 1.17 20.23
N ARG A 79 -21.63 1.64 21.48
CA ARG A 79 -20.61 1.51 22.54
C ARG A 79 -20.30 0.07 22.93
N GLN A 80 -21.25 -0.87 22.79
CA GLN A 80 -21.00 -2.31 23.07
C GLN A 80 -19.98 -2.93 22.10
N PHE A 81 -19.85 -2.39 20.89
CA PHE A 81 -18.90 -2.87 19.90
C PHE A 81 -17.57 -2.12 19.91
N MET A 82 -17.44 -1.06 20.71
CA MET A 82 -16.21 -0.33 20.88
C MET A 82 -15.49 -0.75 22.16
N GLN A 83 -14.18 -0.91 22.09
CA GLN A 83 -13.36 -1.20 23.27
C GLN A 83 -13.56 -0.14 24.33
N ARG A 84 -13.59 -0.56 25.62
CA ARG A 84 -13.44 0.38 26.73
C ARG A 84 -12.08 1.06 26.63
N MET A 85 -12.08 2.29 26.15
CA MET A 85 -10.88 3.10 26.15
C MET A 85 -10.54 3.53 27.57
N ASN A 86 -9.34 3.24 27.99
CA ASN A 86 -8.84 3.72 29.27
C ASN A 86 -8.79 5.25 29.24
N LYS A 87 -9.25 5.89 30.33
CA LYS A 87 -9.12 7.32 30.49
C LYS A 87 -7.63 7.65 30.66
N PRO A 88 -7.06 8.56 29.84
CA PRO A 88 -5.67 8.98 30.03
C PRO A 88 -5.50 9.68 31.41
N GLU A 89 -4.32 9.56 31.98
CA GLU A 89 -3.97 10.21 33.27
C GLU A 89 -3.77 11.71 33.04
N VAL A 90 -4.87 12.44 33.04
CA VAL A 90 -4.91 13.90 32.88
C VAL A 90 -5.99 14.50 33.79
N ASP A 91 -5.75 15.67 34.36
CA ASP A 91 -6.77 16.33 35.17
C ASP A 91 -7.97 16.71 34.33
N PHE A 92 -7.76 17.48 33.25
CA PHE A 92 -8.78 17.73 32.24
C PHE A 92 -8.18 18.23 30.91
N ILE A 93 -8.94 18.09 29.82
CA ILE A 93 -8.67 18.74 28.53
C ILE A 93 -9.87 19.60 28.15
N LYS A 94 -9.65 20.89 27.93
CA LYS A 94 -10.69 21.86 27.54
C LYS A 94 -10.50 22.27 26.10
N GLY A 95 -11.59 22.48 25.38
CA GLY A 95 -11.54 22.97 24.00
C GLY A 95 -11.21 21.92 22.95
N LEU A 96 -11.34 20.63 23.26
CA LEU A 96 -11.04 19.53 22.34
C LEU A 96 -12.07 19.44 21.19
N CYS A 97 -11.56 19.35 19.97
CA CYS A 97 -12.33 19.09 18.75
C CYS A 97 -12.38 17.58 18.45
N PRO A 98 -13.23 17.10 17.51
CA PRO A 98 -13.14 15.74 16.99
C PRO A 98 -11.71 15.43 16.53
N ALA A 99 -11.11 14.37 17.06
CA ALA A 99 -9.70 14.06 16.85
C ALA A 99 -9.52 12.91 15.85
N ILE A 100 -8.63 13.08 14.90
CA ILE A 100 -8.26 12.11 13.87
C ILE A 100 -6.75 11.91 13.95
N ALA A 101 -6.30 10.70 14.27
CA ALA A 101 -4.89 10.36 14.20
C ALA A 101 -4.54 9.67 12.88
N ILE A 102 -3.37 9.99 12.35
CA ILE A 102 -2.81 9.41 11.15
C ILE A 102 -1.46 8.79 11.53
N GLU A 103 -1.49 7.49 11.82
CA GLU A 103 -0.35 6.73 12.30
C GLU A 103 0.35 5.98 11.15
N GLN A 104 1.59 5.56 11.37
CA GLN A 104 2.39 4.82 10.38
C GLN A 104 1.98 3.36 10.21
N LYS A 105 1.26 2.79 11.18
CA LYS A 105 0.90 1.37 11.14
C LYS A 105 -0.12 1.10 10.04
N VAL A 106 0.23 0.19 9.12
CA VAL A 106 -0.72 -0.31 8.12
C VAL A 106 -1.73 -1.22 8.81
N ILE A 107 -2.93 -0.70 9.05
CA ILE A 107 -4.00 -1.41 9.76
C ILE A 107 -4.67 -2.48 8.88
N THR A 108 -4.51 -2.41 7.56
CA THR A 108 -5.23 -3.29 6.63
C THR A 108 -4.50 -4.61 6.40
N ARG A 109 -4.94 -5.67 7.08
CA ARG A 109 -4.55 -7.07 6.79
C ARG A 109 -5.27 -7.66 5.58
N THR A 110 -6.22 -6.97 5.00
CA THR A 110 -7.03 -7.46 3.88
C THR A 110 -6.21 -7.49 2.58
N PRO A 111 -6.00 -8.67 1.98
CA PRO A 111 -5.20 -8.81 0.77
C PRO A 111 -5.87 -8.21 -0.49
N ARG A 112 -7.12 -7.75 -0.37
CA ARG A 112 -7.87 -7.08 -1.45
C ARG A 112 -7.73 -5.55 -1.44
N SER A 113 -7.28 -4.94 -0.34
CA SER A 113 -7.13 -3.48 -0.26
C SER A 113 -6.05 -2.96 -1.19
N THR A 114 -6.37 -1.92 -1.95
CA THR A 114 -5.46 -1.27 -2.91
C THR A 114 -5.38 0.23 -2.65
N VAL A 115 -4.38 0.90 -3.22
CA VAL A 115 -4.27 2.37 -3.18
C VAL A 115 -5.57 3.02 -3.65
N GLY A 116 -6.15 2.55 -4.77
CA GLY A 116 -7.40 3.08 -5.30
C GLY A 116 -8.58 2.97 -4.33
N SER A 117 -8.70 1.85 -3.60
CA SER A 117 -9.77 1.68 -2.61
C SER A 117 -9.52 2.48 -1.34
N MET A 118 -8.26 2.62 -0.89
CA MET A 118 -7.91 3.41 0.30
C MET A 118 -8.13 4.92 0.11
N THR A 119 -7.93 5.41 -1.12
CA THR A 119 -8.13 6.83 -1.49
C THR A 119 -9.54 7.14 -1.95
N GLU A 120 -10.44 6.14 -1.98
CA GLU A 120 -11.80 6.23 -2.52
C GLU A 120 -11.85 6.60 -4.02
N LEU A 121 -10.70 6.77 -4.66
CA LEU A 121 -10.61 7.12 -6.08
C LEU A 121 -11.21 6.01 -6.96
N TYR A 122 -11.03 4.75 -6.56
CA TYR A 122 -11.59 3.61 -7.27
C TYR A 122 -13.13 3.63 -7.31
N ASP A 123 -13.79 4.10 -6.24
CA ASP A 123 -15.25 4.16 -6.17
C ASP A 123 -15.81 5.20 -7.15
N TYR A 124 -15.12 6.34 -7.30
CA TYR A 124 -15.47 7.34 -8.32
C TYR A 124 -15.18 6.84 -9.74
N LEU A 125 -14.09 6.08 -9.95
CA LEU A 125 -13.82 5.44 -11.25
C LEU A 125 -14.90 4.43 -11.63
N ARG A 126 -15.35 3.61 -10.70
CA ARG A 126 -16.46 2.66 -10.92
C ARG A 126 -17.73 3.40 -11.36
N LEU A 127 -18.07 4.49 -10.66
CA LEU A 127 -19.22 5.30 -11.00
C LEU A 127 -19.04 5.98 -12.38
N PHE A 128 -17.84 6.45 -12.68
CA PHE A 128 -17.50 7.06 -13.96
C PHE A 128 -17.69 6.09 -15.12
N PHE A 129 -17.13 4.88 -15.02
CA PHE A 129 -17.28 3.85 -16.05
C PHE A 129 -18.73 3.36 -16.21
N ALA A 130 -19.49 3.29 -15.12
CA ALA A 130 -20.88 2.90 -15.16
C ALA A 130 -21.79 3.95 -15.84
N ARG A 131 -21.40 5.23 -15.82
CA ARG A 131 -22.23 6.34 -16.35
C ARG A 131 -21.80 6.82 -17.73
N VAL A 132 -20.52 6.69 -18.06
CA VAL A 132 -19.93 7.29 -19.26
C VAL A 132 -19.29 6.24 -20.17
N GLY A 133 -19.03 5.05 -19.64
CA GLY A 133 -18.37 3.98 -20.36
C GLY A 133 -19.19 3.43 -21.53
N THR A 134 -18.51 3.13 -22.62
CA THR A 134 -19.09 2.51 -23.83
C THR A 134 -18.66 1.05 -23.89
N THR A 135 -19.64 0.14 -23.99
CA THR A 135 -19.38 -1.30 -24.16
C THR A 135 -19.00 -1.57 -25.61
N LEU A 136 -17.86 -2.23 -25.81
CA LEU A 136 -17.38 -2.64 -27.14
C LEU A 136 -17.35 -4.16 -27.26
N SER A 137 -17.84 -4.67 -28.40
CA SER A 137 -17.73 -6.10 -28.70
C SER A 137 -16.24 -6.52 -28.81
N PRO A 138 -15.81 -7.60 -28.15
CA PRO A 138 -14.45 -8.11 -28.28
C PRO A 138 -14.17 -8.75 -29.64
N ILE A 139 -15.21 -9.07 -30.42
CA ILE A 139 -15.10 -9.69 -31.74
C ILE A 139 -14.96 -8.61 -32.82
N SER A 140 -15.92 -7.69 -32.92
CA SER A 140 -15.98 -6.70 -34.00
C SER A 140 -15.41 -5.33 -33.62
N GLY A 141 -15.19 -5.07 -32.33
CA GLY A 141 -14.76 -3.75 -31.82
C GLY A 141 -15.85 -2.68 -31.91
N ARG A 142 -17.07 -3.04 -32.38
CA ARG A 142 -18.19 -2.09 -32.50
C ARG A 142 -18.84 -1.84 -31.15
N GLU A 143 -19.47 -0.67 -31.02
CA GLU A 143 -20.25 -0.29 -29.85
C GLU A 143 -21.51 -1.15 -29.72
N VAL A 144 -21.74 -1.67 -28.52
CA VAL A 144 -22.95 -2.40 -28.15
C VAL A 144 -23.95 -1.37 -27.67
N LYS A 145 -25.07 -1.24 -28.37
CA LYS A 145 -26.16 -0.32 -28.04
C LYS A 145 -27.42 -1.11 -27.77
N LYS A 146 -28.28 -0.52 -26.97
CA LYS A 146 -29.63 -0.95 -26.73
C LYS A 146 -30.52 0.13 -27.36
N ASP A 147 -31.28 -0.27 -28.38
CA ASP A 147 -32.21 0.66 -29.01
C ASP A 147 -33.46 0.79 -28.13
N ASP A 148 -33.98 2.00 -28.06
CA ASP A 148 -35.23 2.28 -27.37
C ASP A 148 -36.31 2.78 -28.35
N VAL A 149 -37.50 3.01 -27.82
CA VAL A 149 -38.64 3.52 -28.62
C VAL A 149 -38.31 4.89 -29.25
N ALA A 150 -37.49 5.71 -28.58
CA ALA A 150 -37.10 7.03 -29.11
C ALA A 150 -36.16 6.89 -30.32
N ASP A 151 -35.29 5.85 -30.35
CA ASP A 151 -34.40 5.59 -31.49
C ASP A 151 -35.22 5.16 -32.74
N VAL A 152 -36.22 4.30 -32.52
CA VAL A 152 -37.13 3.90 -33.59
C VAL A 152 -37.91 5.09 -34.16
N LEU A 153 -38.43 5.93 -33.25
CA LEU A 153 -39.16 7.15 -33.62
C LEU A 153 -38.28 8.13 -34.42
N LYS A 154 -37.05 8.36 -33.93
CA LYS A 154 -36.06 9.19 -34.62
C LYS A 154 -35.66 8.65 -36.00
N ALA A 155 -35.52 7.35 -36.11
CA ALA A 155 -35.24 6.73 -37.39
C ALA A 155 -36.41 6.94 -38.39
N ILE A 156 -37.67 6.79 -37.95
CA ILE A 156 -38.86 7.05 -38.77
C ILE A 156 -38.98 8.53 -39.15
N GLN A 157 -38.75 9.45 -38.24
CA GLN A 157 -38.75 10.89 -38.49
C GLN A 157 -37.65 11.36 -39.46
N GLY A 158 -36.55 10.59 -39.54
CA GLY A 158 -35.44 10.84 -40.46
C GLY A 158 -35.66 10.38 -41.92
N LEU A 159 -36.79 9.71 -42.21
CA LEU A 159 -37.15 9.26 -43.53
C LEU A 159 -37.81 10.36 -44.39
N LYS A 160 -37.91 10.14 -45.67
CA LYS A 160 -38.54 11.09 -46.61
C LYS A 160 -40.05 11.05 -46.48
N GLU A 161 -40.69 12.17 -46.62
CA GLU A 161 -42.14 12.26 -46.67
C GLU A 161 -42.68 11.43 -47.84
N GLY A 162 -43.69 10.59 -47.56
CA GLY A 162 -44.25 9.64 -48.50
C GLY A 162 -43.67 8.22 -48.41
N ASP A 163 -42.57 8.00 -47.70
CA ASP A 163 -42.01 6.63 -47.50
C ASP A 163 -43.01 5.76 -46.73
N LYS A 164 -43.16 4.53 -47.16
CA LYS A 164 -44.01 3.51 -46.53
C LYS A 164 -43.18 2.69 -45.59
N VAL A 165 -43.57 2.59 -44.30
CA VAL A 165 -42.86 1.86 -43.27
C VAL A 165 -43.79 0.78 -42.70
N LEU A 166 -43.28 -0.44 -42.64
CA LEU A 166 -43.89 -1.55 -41.92
C LEU A 166 -43.09 -1.79 -40.67
N MET A 167 -43.75 -1.87 -39.50
CA MET A 167 -43.14 -2.26 -38.24
C MET A 167 -43.38 -3.72 -37.98
N LEU A 168 -42.31 -4.49 -38.02
CA LEU A 168 -42.33 -5.97 -38.09
C LEU A 168 -41.59 -6.54 -36.90
N VAL A 169 -42.03 -7.69 -36.38
CA VAL A 169 -41.29 -8.49 -35.40
C VAL A 169 -41.17 -9.92 -35.86
N PRO A 170 -40.06 -10.63 -35.57
CA PRO A 170 -39.91 -12.03 -35.98
C PRO A 170 -41.04 -12.90 -35.40
N PHE A 171 -41.73 -13.67 -36.27
CA PHE A 171 -42.68 -14.68 -35.80
C PHE A 171 -41.92 -15.83 -35.17
N ARG A 172 -42.20 -16.10 -33.87
CA ARG A 172 -41.55 -17.15 -33.10
C ARG A 172 -42.56 -18.20 -32.65
N GLN A 173 -42.22 -19.46 -32.82
CA GLN A 173 -42.97 -20.62 -32.31
C GLN A 173 -42.38 -21.05 -30.98
N HIS A 174 -43.18 -21.01 -29.89
CA HIS A 174 -42.75 -21.44 -28.56
C HIS A 174 -42.68 -22.99 -28.48
N ALA A 175 -41.78 -23.53 -27.68
CA ALA A 175 -41.42 -24.96 -27.67
C ALA A 175 -42.59 -25.95 -27.43
N ASN A 176 -43.68 -25.50 -26.80
CA ASN A 176 -44.82 -26.32 -26.43
C ASN A 176 -46.11 -26.03 -27.26
N ARG A 177 -46.00 -25.27 -28.37
CA ARG A 177 -47.14 -24.86 -29.18
C ARG A 177 -46.89 -25.14 -30.64
N ASN A 178 -47.96 -25.47 -31.36
CA ASN A 178 -47.89 -25.54 -32.83
C ASN A 178 -48.15 -24.13 -33.45
N VAL A 179 -47.87 -24.02 -34.76
CA VAL A 179 -48.04 -22.73 -35.47
C VAL A 179 -49.48 -22.23 -35.46
N MET A 180 -50.50 -23.13 -35.53
CA MET A 180 -51.91 -22.76 -35.45
C MET A 180 -52.25 -22.14 -34.10
N GLU A 181 -51.84 -22.77 -33.00
CA GLU A 181 -52.06 -22.27 -31.64
C GLU A 181 -51.40 -20.90 -31.41
N GLU A 182 -50.19 -20.66 -31.97
CA GLU A 182 -49.57 -19.33 -31.91
C GLU A 182 -50.31 -18.29 -32.72
N LEU A 183 -50.83 -18.65 -33.90
CA LEU A 183 -51.67 -17.74 -34.70
C LEU A 183 -52.98 -17.40 -34.00
N ASP A 184 -53.65 -18.39 -33.40
CA ASP A 184 -54.87 -18.15 -32.60
C ASP A 184 -54.65 -17.22 -31.42
N ILE A 185 -53.52 -17.37 -30.72
CA ILE A 185 -53.13 -16.48 -29.62
C ILE A 185 -52.90 -15.05 -30.13
N LEU A 186 -52.25 -14.92 -31.31
CA LEU A 186 -52.03 -13.59 -31.91
C LEU A 186 -53.35 -12.87 -32.23
N ILE A 187 -54.35 -13.63 -32.74
CA ILE A 187 -55.71 -13.07 -32.96
C ILE A 187 -56.31 -12.62 -31.62
N GLN A 188 -56.28 -13.45 -30.62
CA GLN A 188 -56.77 -13.11 -29.27
C GLN A 188 -56.09 -11.86 -28.67
N LYS A 189 -54.83 -11.65 -28.98
CA LYS A 189 -54.09 -10.41 -28.63
C LYS A 189 -54.42 -9.21 -29.48
N GLY A 190 -55.23 -9.39 -30.57
CA GLY A 190 -55.68 -8.31 -31.46
C GLY A 190 -54.83 -8.13 -32.72
N PHE A 191 -53.89 -8.99 -32.99
CA PHE A 191 -53.09 -8.97 -34.21
C PHE A 191 -53.80 -9.70 -35.33
N SER A 192 -53.86 -9.11 -36.54
CA SER A 192 -54.60 -9.67 -37.63
C SER A 192 -53.80 -9.99 -38.89
N ARG A 193 -52.48 -9.68 -38.89
CA ARG A 193 -51.67 -9.72 -40.11
C ARG A 193 -50.26 -10.25 -39.87
N ILE A 194 -49.80 -11.08 -40.79
CA ILE A 194 -48.41 -11.60 -40.89
C ILE A 194 -47.81 -11.08 -42.20
N TYR A 195 -46.54 -10.73 -42.16
CA TYR A 195 -45.73 -10.38 -43.30
C TYR A 195 -44.85 -11.58 -43.71
N PHE A 196 -45.04 -12.07 -44.93
CA PHE A 196 -44.34 -13.23 -45.43
C PHE A 196 -44.08 -13.11 -46.93
N ASN A 197 -42.85 -13.36 -47.37
CA ASN A 197 -42.44 -13.22 -48.77
C ASN A 197 -42.78 -11.88 -49.43
N LYS A 198 -42.65 -10.79 -48.72
CA LYS A 198 -43.02 -9.41 -49.15
C LYS A 198 -44.54 -9.19 -49.34
N GLU A 199 -45.35 -10.10 -48.83
CA GLU A 199 -46.81 -9.99 -48.86
C GLU A 199 -47.41 -9.92 -47.46
N ILE A 200 -48.44 -9.11 -47.28
CA ILE A 200 -49.20 -9.03 -46.05
C ILE A 200 -50.38 -9.96 -46.10
N LEU A 201 -50.39 -11.01 -45.27
CA LEU A 201 -51.42 -12.02 -45.18
C LEU A 201 -52.29 -11.81 -43.94
N ARG A 202 -53.60 -12.03 -44.03
CA ARG A 202 -54.49 -12.03 -42.87
C ARG A 202 -54.40 -13.35 -42.10
N ILE A 203 -54.26 -13.32 -40.78
CA ILE A 203 -54.16 -14.50 -39.95
C ILE A 203 -55.45 -15.36 -40.03
N GLU A 204 -56.61 -14.71 -40.01
CA GLU A 204 -57.90 -15.36 -40.13
C GLU A 204 -58.00 -16.20 -41.43
N THR A 205 -57.57 -15.64 -42.56
CA THR A 205 -57.57 -16.34 -43.87
C THR A 205 -56.59 -17.51 -43.90
N LEU A 206 -55.53 -17.45 -43.13
CA LEU A 206 -54.55 -18.54 -42.98
C LEU A 206 -55.11 -19.72 -42.17
N LEU A 207 -55.98 -19.46 -41.21
CA LEU A 207 -56.59 -20.49 -40.35
C LEU A 207 -57.80 -21.18 -41.00
N GLU A 208 -58.45 -20.50 -41.98
CA GLU A 208 -59.61 -21.07 -42.73
C GLU A 208 -59.23 -22.11 -43.80
N SER A 209 -57.93 -22.22 -44.18
CA SER A 209 -57.51 -23.07 -45.26
C SER A 209 -56.29 -23.94 -44.92
N ASP A 210 -56.54 -25.22 -44.61
CA ASP A 210 -55.48 -26.17 -44.23
C ASP A 210 -54.43 -26.36 -45.36
N GLU A 211 -54.78 -26.28 -46.66
CA GLU A 211 -53.80 -26.38 -47.73
C GLU A 211 -52.82 -25.19 -47.79
N VAL A 212 -53.32 -23.97 -47.57
CA VAL A 212 -52.51 -22.74 -47.55
C VAL A 212 -51.63 -22.72 -46.34
N LEU A 213 -52.19 -23.09 -45.17
CA LEU A 213 -51.51 -23.18 -43.92
C LEU A 213 -50.33 -24.14 -43.97
N ASN A 214 -50.50 -25.37 -44.46
CA ASN A 214 -49.44 -26.38 -44.59
C ASN A 214 -48.32 -25.96 -45.57
N LYS A 215 -48.64 -25.27 -46.67
CA LYS A 215 -47.64 -24.65 -47.55
C LYS A 215 -46.83 -23.59 -46.84
N ILE A 216 -47.45 -22.75 -46.04
CA ILE A 216 -46.84 -21.66 -45.31
C ILE A 216 -46.01 -22.21 -44.12
N ILE A 217 -46.53 -23.20 -43.36
CA ILE A 217 -45.77 -23.83 -42.25
C ILE A 217 -44.50 -24.49 -42.79
N THR A 218 -44.58 -25.15 -43.95
CA THR A 218 -43.38 -25.76 -44.58
C THR A 218 -42.40 -24.70 -45.05
N SER A 219 -42.91 -23.54 -45.49
CA SER A 219 -42.09 -22.40 -45.90
C SER A 219 -41.55 -21.58 -44.72
N PHE A 220 -42.24 -21.47 -43.58
CA PHE A 220 -41.77 -20.85 -42.37
C PHE A 220 -40.50 -21.51 -41.82
N LYS A 221 -40.34 -22.81 -42.04
CA LYS A 221 -39.08 -23.51 -41.69
C LYS A 221 -37.89 -23.12 -42.56
N LYS A 222 -38.16 -22.51 -43.73
CA LYS A 222 -37.12 -22.13 -44.72
C LYS A 222 -36.94 -20.62 -44.91
N LYS A 223 -37.94 -19.82 -44.58
CA LYS A 223 -37.92 -18.34 -44.74
C LYS A 223 -38.51 -17.69 -43.50
N ALA A 224 -37.94 -16.53 -43.11
CA ALA A 224 -38.43 -15.75 -41.97
C ALA A 224 -39.86 -15.24 -42.24
N ALA A 225 -40.74 -15.42 -41.28
CA ALA A 225 -42.05 -14.80 -41.21
C ALA A 225 -42.05 -13.71 -40.09
N TYR A 226 -42.81 -12.66 -40.28
CA TYR A 226 -42.85 -11.56 -39.36
C TYR A 226 -44.30 -11.24 -39.00
N LEU A 227 -44.56 -10.92 -37.75
CA LEU A 227 -45.81 -10.33 -37.29
C LEU A 227 -45.80 -8.84 -37.65
N LEU A 228 -46.85 -8.35 -38.31
CA LEU A 228 -47.02 -6.94 -38.63
C LEU A 228 -47.67 -6.25 -37.43
N ILE A 229 -46.97 -5.36 -36.78
CA ILE A 229 -47.44 -4.59 -35.65
C ILE A 229 -48.15 -3.32 -36.10
N ASP A 230 -47.51 -2.54 -36.96
CA ASP A 230 -48.07 -1.31 -37.50
C ASP A 230 -47.58 -1.04 -38.92
N ARG A 231 -48.33 -0.18 -39.63
CA ARG A 231 -48.02 0.32 -40.98
C ARG A 231 -48.27 1.80 -41.03
N LEU A 232 -47.30 2.55 -41.48
CA LEU A 232 -47.39 4.02 -41.54
C LEU A 232 -46.80 4.54 -42.86
N VAL A 233 -47.26 5.72 -43.25
CA VAL A 233 -46.64 6.52 -44.30
C VAL A 233 -46.05 7.74 -43.64
N VAL A 234 -44.79 8.04 -43.93
CA VAL A 234 -44.08 9.18 -43.35
C VAL A 234 -44.72 10.49 -43.83
N LYS A 235 -45.12 11.32 -42.88
CA LYS A 235 -45.68 12.64 -43.05
C LYS A 235 -45.09 13.60 -41.96
N GLN A 236 -45.49 14.81 -41.95
CA GLN A 236 -45.26 15.64 -40.74
C GLN A 236 -46.14 15.06 -39.63
N PHE A 237 -45.48 14.47 -38.62
CA PHE A 237 -46.16 13.82 -37.50
C PHE A 237 -46.59 14.90 -36.45
N ASP A 238 -47.84 14.85 -36.02
CA ASP A 238 -48.33 15.56 -34.86
C ASP A 238 -48.11 14.80 -33.54
N GLU A 239 -48.50 15.34 -32.40
CA GLU A 239 -48.30 14.68 -31.11
C GLU A 239 -49.06 13.35 -31.00
N GLU A 240 -50.25 13.23 -31.60
CA GLU A 240 -51.05 11.97 -31.60
C GLU A 240 -50.35 10.88 -32.44
N ASP A 241 -49.80 11.25 -33.60
CA ASP A 241 -49.01 10.34 -34.40
C ASP A 241 -47.74 9.84 -33.68
N VAL A 242 -47.04 10.78 -32.97
CA VAL A 242 -45.85 10.42 -32.19
C VAL A 242 -46.20 9.44 -31.08
N HIS A 243 -47.29 9.67 -30.36
CA HIS A 243 -47.76 8.76 -29.33
C HIS A 243 -48.12 7.38 -29.91
N ARG A 244 -48.87 7.33 -30.98
CA ARG A 244 -49.27 6.08 -31.66
C ARG A 244 -48.04 5.27 -32.14
N ILE A 245 -47.07 5.94 -32.77
CA ILE A 245 -45.85 5.30 -33.22
C ILE A 245 -45.03 4.76 -32.04
N SER A 246 -44.95 5.50 -30.96
CA SER A 246 -44.25 5.12 -29.72
C SER A 246 -44.91 3.90 -29.08
N ASP A 247 -46.24 3.87 -28.99
CA ASP A 247 -46.99 2.72 -28.46
C ASP A 247 -46.84 1.48 -29.36
N SER A 248 -46.84 1.67 -30.68
CA SER A 248 -46.61 0.57 -31.66
C SER A 248 -45.18 0.04 -31.52
N ALA A 249 -44.16 0.89 -31.36
CA ALA A 249 -42.79 0.48 -31.16
C ALA A 249 -42.59 -0.27 -29.83
N GLY A 250 -43.24 0.23 -28.75
CA GLY A 250 -43.25 -0.46 -27.46
C GLY A 250 -43.86 -1.86 -27.54
N THR A 251 -44.99 -1.97 -28.23
CA THR A 251 -45.69 -3.24 -28.51
C THR A 251 -44.79 -4.15 -29.35
N ALA A 252 -44.11 -3.63 -30.35
CA ALA A 252 -43.20 -4.38 -31.22
C ALA A 252 -42.01 -4.95 -30.41
N PHE A 253 -41.35 -4.16 -29.54
CA PHE A 253 -40.31 -4.67 -28.68
C PHE A 253 -40.80 -5.73 -27.68
N TYR A 254 -42.05 -5.62 -27.22
CA TYR A 254 -42.63 -6.58 -26.29
C TYR A 254 -42.91 -7.94 -27.00
N GLU A 255 -43.62 -7.91 -28.13
CA GLU A 255 -44.01 -9.12 -28.89
C GLU A 255 -42.79 -9.73 -29.63
N GLY A 256 -41.82 -8.92 -30.03
CA GLY A 256 -40.58 -9.36 -30.68
C GLY A 256 -39.49 -9.84 -29.69
N GLU A 257 -39.85 -9.94 -28.39
CA GLU A 257 -38.86 -10.28 -27.36
C GLU A 257 -37.59 -9.44 -27.45
N GLY A 258 -37.75 -8.14 -27.70
CA GLY A 258 -36.67 -7.20 -27.80
C GLY A 258 -36.15 -6.92 -29.21
N GLU A 259 -36.68 -7.55 -30.23
CA GLU A 259 -36.30 -7.30 -31.63
C GLU A 259 -37.42 -6.64 -32.40
N LEU A 260 -37.08 -5.61 -33.18
CA LEU A 260 -38.01 -4.91 -34.06
C LEU A 260 -37.32 -4.63 -35.39
N ILE A 261 -38.06 -4.76 -36.49
CA ILE A 261 -37.56 -4.49 -37.84
C ILE A 261 -38.48 -3.41 -38.47
N LEU A 262 -37.89 -2.35 -38.97
CA LEU A 262 -38.55 -1.40 -39.84
C LEU A 262 -38.25 -1.80 -41.30
N GLU A 263 -39.25 -2.19 -42.06
CA GLU A 263 -39.15 -2.35 -43.52
C GLU A 263 -39.62 -1.04 -44.18
N ILE A 264 -38.78 -0.49 -45.02
CA ILE A 264 -38.98 0.79 -45.71
C ILE A 264 -39.14 0.54 -47.21
N ASN A 265 -40.28 0.90 -47.76
CA ASN A 265 -40.62 0.82 -49.18
C ASN A 265 -40.48 -0.59 -49.82
N GLY A 266 -40.46 -1.67 -49.02
CA GLY A 266 -40.33 -3.05 -49.48
C GLY A 266 -38.91 -3.51 -49.81
N ASP A 267 -37.89 -2.66 -49.64
CA ASP A 267 -36.52 -2.96 -50.05
C ASP A 267 -35.46 -2.81 -48.94
N LYS A 268 -35.66 -1.91 -47.98
CA LYS A 268 -34.69 -1.64 -46.94
C LYS A 268 -35.22 -2.09 -45.59
N GLU A 269 -34.46 -2.95 -44.93
CA GLU A 269 -34.74 -3.38 -43.55
C GLU A 269 -33.77 -2.71 -42.59
N VAL A 270 -34.30 -2.19 -41.49
CA VAL A 270 -33.49 -1.63 -40.36
C VAL A 270 -33.89 -2.40 -39.11
N LEU A 271 -32.94 -3.11 -38.52
CA LEU A 271 -33.12 -3.87 -37.30
C LEU A 271 -32.86 -3.01 -36.09
N PHE A 272 -33.74 -3.06 -35.12
CA PHE A 272 -33.59 -2.47 -33.78
C PHE A 272 -33.64 -3.59 -32.73
N SER A 273 -32.81 -3.48 -31.69
CA SER A 273 -32.79 -4.44 -30.59
C SER A 273 -32.73 -3.71 -29.27
N ASN A 274 -33.65 -4.01 -28.38
CA ASN A 274 -33.55 -3.54 -26.98
C ASN A 274 -32.75 -4.51 -26.08
N LYS A 275 -32.18 -5.57 -26.69
CA LYS A 275 -31.25 -6.49 -26.04
C LYS A 275 -29.84 -5.92 -26.11
N PHE A 276 -29.11 -6.07 -25.00
CA PHE A 276 -27.70 -5.66 -24.97
C PHE A 276 -26.81 -6.78 -25.52
N GLU A 277 -26.94 -7.03 -26.82
CA GLU A 277 -26.33 -8.14 -27.54
C GLU A 277 -25.68 -7.66 -28.84
N LEU A 278 -24.50 -8.22 -29.17
CA LEU A 278 -23.82 -8.00 -30.45
C LEU A 278 -22.89 -9.17 -30.73
N ASP A 279 -22.74 -9.54 -32.02
CA ASP A 279 -21.88 -10.62 -32.48
C ASP A 279 -22.16 -11.99 -31.80
N GLY A 280 -23.41 -12.24 -31.37
CA GLY A 280 -23.85 -13.47 -30.69
C GLY A 280 -23.45 -13.53 -29.20
N ILE A 281 -23.00 -12.41 -28.62
CA ILE A 281 -22.66 -12.29 -27.22
C ILE A 281 -23.68 -11.37 -26.52
N THR A 282 -24.23 -11.84 -25.41
CA THR A 282 -25.03 -11.02 -24.48
C THR A 282 -24.09 -10.32 -23.50
N PHE A 283 -24.21 -9.01 -23.38
CA PHE A 283 -23.36 -8.19 -22.53
C PHE A 283 -24.08 -7.79 -21.25
N GLU A 284 -23.30 -7.54 -20.19
CA GLU A 284 -23.83 -7.01 -18.95
C GLU A 284 -23.96 -5.49 -19.04
N GLU A 285 -25.05 -4.96 -18.52
CA GLU A 285 -25.24 -3.49 -18.45
C GLU A 285 -24.21 -2.85 -17.53
N PRO A 286 -23.63 -1.69 -17.88
CA PRO A 286 -22.61 -1.02 -17.07
C PRO A 286 -23.19 -0.43 -15.80
N VAL A 287 -23.19 -1.23 -14.72
CA VAL A 287 -23.57 -0.82 -13.37
C VAL A 287 -22.33 -0.71 -12.45
N PRO A 288 -22.33 0.13 -11.39
CA PRO A 288 -21.16 0.29 -10.52
C PRO A 288 -20.67 -1.02 -9.89
N ASN A 289 -21.55 -1.99 -9.65
CA ASN A 289 -21.20 -3.29 -9.08
C ASN A 289 -20.42 -4.20 -10.05
N LEU A 290 -20.60 -4.04 -11.35
CA LEU A 290 -19.83 -4.76 -12.37
C LEU A 290 -18.33 -4.42 -12.31
N PHE A 291 -17.98 -3.23 -11.87
CA PHE A 291 -16.60 -2.77 -11.70
C PHE A 291 -16.06 -2.98 -10.28
N SER A 292 -16.75 -3.73 -9.42
CA SER A 292 -16.31 -3.99 -8.05
C SER A 292 -15.64 -5.36 -7.92
N PHE A 293 -14.33 -5.37 -7.71
CA PHE A 293 -13.61 -6.62 -7.45
C PHE A 293 -13.86 -7.21 -6.04
N ASN A 294 -14.53 -6.47 -5.15
CA ASN A 294 -14.97 -6.94 -3.84
C ASN A 294 -16.38 -7.55 -3.85
N ASN A 295 -17.09 -7.44 -4.98
CA ASN A 295 -18.41 -8.02 -5.19
C ASN A 295 -18.29 -9.23 -6.13
N PRO A 296 -18.90 -10.38 -5.83
CA PRO A 296 -18.88 -11.55 -6.71
C PRO A 296 -19.37 -11.26 -8.13
N PHE A 297 -20.29 -10.32 -8.30
CA PHE A 297 -20.80 -9.92 -9.63
C PHE A 297 -19.73 -9.25 -10.51
N GLY A 298 -18.78 -8.50 -9.95
CA GLY A 298 -17.74 -7.79 -10.70
C GLY A 298 -16.37 -8.45 -10.63
N ALA A 299 -16.13 -9.32 -9.64
CA ALA A 299 -14.85 -9.98 -9.45
C ALA A 299 -14.57 -11.00 -10.57
N CYS A 300 -13.29 -11.15 -10.92
CA CYS A 300 -12.85 -12.23 -11.79
C CYS A 300 -13.19 -13.58 -11.15
N PRO A 301 -13.89 -14.50 -11.83
CA PRO A 301 -14.31 -15.77 -11.25
C PRO A 301 -13.14 -16.68 -10.87
N THR A 302 -12.00 -16.58 -11.58
CA THR A 302 -10.81 -17.42 -11.35
C THR A 302 -10.02 -17.01 -10.13
N CYS A 303 -9.82 -15.70 -9.89
CA CYS A 303 -9.05 -15.21 -8.76
C CYS A 303 -9.89 -14.50 -7.69
N GLU A 304 -11.20 -14.47 -7.83
CA GLU A 304 -12.14 -13.86 -6.87
C GLU A 304 -11.75 -12.43 -6.45
N GLY A 305 -11.15 -11.67 -7.35
CA GLY A 305 -10.71 -10.30 -7.08
C GLY A 305 -9.34 -10.17 -6.39
N PHE A 306 -8.61 -11.28 -6.18
CA PHE A 306 -7.27 -11.23 -5.56
C PHE A 306 -6.14 -10.86 -6.51
N SER A 307 -6.36 -10.85 -7.82
CA SER A 307 -5.37 -10.66 -8.89
C SER A 307 -4.36 -11.81 -9.06
N GLN A 308 -4.23 -12.66 -8.09
CA GLN A 308 -3.27 -13.78 -8.03
C GLN A 308 -4.00 -15.09 -7.77
N ILE A 309 -3.42 -16.16 -8.30
CA ILE A 309 -3.86 -17.54 -8.08
C ILE A 309 -2.68 -18.38 -7.62
N LEU A 310 -2.97 -19.53 -7.01
CA LEU A 310 -1.94 -20.53 -6.73
C LEU A 310 -1.66 -21.28 -8.05
N GLY A 311 -0.59 -20.90 -8.72
CA GLY A 311 -0.16 -21.46 -9.98
C GLY A 311 1.30 -21.86 -9.98
N VAL A 312 1.79 -22.32 -11.12
CA VAL A 312 3.22 -22.60 -11.33
C VAL A 312 3.98 -21.28 -11.36
N ASP A 313 4.90 -21.11 -10.43
CA ASP A 313 5.69 -19.89 -10.30
C ASP A 313 6.90 -19.95 -11.24
N ALA A 314 6.93 -19.07 -12.23
CA ALA A 314 8.00 -19.01 -13.22
C ALA A 314 9.40 -18.81 -12.59
N ASP A 315 9.45 -18.10 -11.47
CA ASP A 315 10.70 -17.83 -10.79
C ASP A 315 11.18 -19.02 -9.96
N LEU A 316 10.29 -19.87 -9.48
CA LEU A 316 10.63 -21.15 -8.87
C LEU A 316 11.04 -22.17 -9.93
N VAL A 317 10.43 -22.15 -11.10
CA VAL A 317 10.77 -23.05 -12.22
C VAL A 317 12.11 -22.68 -12.84
N ILE A 318 12.39 -21.40 -13.04
CA ILE A 318 13.66 -20.89 -13.58
C ILE A 318 14.35 -19.98 -12.54
N PRO A 319 14.94 -20.54 -11.49
CA PRO A 319 15.47 -19.75 -10.37
C PRO A 319 16.72 -18.95 -10.72
N ASN A 320 17.45 -19.34 -11.75
CA ASN A 320 18.63 -18.61 -12.24
C ASN A 320 18.50 -18.35 -13.75
N LYS A 321 18.05 -17.15 -14.09
CA LYS A 321 17.88 -16.74 -15.48
C LYS A 321 19.19 -16.44 -16.21
N GLN A 322 20.32 -16.45 -15.51
CA GLN A 322 21.65 -16.31 -16.13
C GLN A 322 22.15 -17.61 -16.75
N LEU A 323 21.54 -18.74 -16.39
CA LEU A 323 21.81 -20.02 -17.01
C LEU A 323 21.04 -20.13 -18.32
N SER A 324 21.64 -20.85 -19.27
CA SER A 324 20.99 -21.30 -20.50
C SER A 324 20.18 -22.58 -20.24
N LEU A 325 19.31 -22.93 -21.19
CA LEU A 325 18.59 -24.21 -21.15
C LEU A 325 19.56 -25.40 -21.07
N TYR A 326 20.66 -25.35 -21.84
CA TYR A 326 21.69 -26.35 -21.84
C TYR A 326 22.34 -26.55 -20.46
N GLU A 327 22.63 -25.46 -19.77
CA GLU A 327 23.22 -25.46 -18.39
C GLU A 327 22.21 -25.86 -17.31
N GLY A 328 20.95 -26.08 -17.65
CA GLY A 328 19.91 -26.55 -16.75
C GLY A 328 19.20 -25.44 -16.00
N ALA A 329 18.86 -24.34 -16.68
CA ALA A 329 18.09 -23.23 -16.13
C ALA A 329 16.72 -23.66 -15.59
N VAL A 330 16.06 -24.65 -16.22
CA VAL A 330 14.74 -25.15 -15.82
C VAL A 330 14.92 -26.17 -14.69
N ALA A 331 14.63 -25.73 -13.47
CA ALA A 331 14.87 -26.49 -12.25
C ALA A 331 14.11 -27.84 -12.16
N PRO A 332 12.83 -27.95 -12.57
CA PRO A 332 12.11 -29.22 -12.54
C PRO A 332 12.62 -30.27 -13.54
N TRP A 333 13.37 -29.87 -14.56
CA TRP A 333 13.93 -30.77 -15.58
C TRP A 333 15.28 -31.33 -15.16
N LYS A 334 15.37 -31.82 -13.92
CA LYS A 334 16.61 -32.41 -13.34
C LYS A 334 16.41 -33.86 -12.95
N GLY A 335 17.53 -34.66 -12.94
CA GLY A 335 17.53 -36.08 -12.61
C GLY A 335 17.24 -36.97 -13.83
N GLU A 336 17.35 -38.27 -13.69
CA GLU A 336 17.32 -39.23 -14.81
C GLU A 336 15.96 -39.27 -15.55
N LYS A 337 14.84 -39.24 -14.80
CA LYS A 337 13.52 -39.31 -15.41
C LYS A 337 13.03 -37.96 -15.93
N LEU A 338 13.14 -36.91 -15.11
CA LEU A 338 12.61 -35.60 -15.49
C LEU A 338 13.58 -34.83 -16.40
N GLY A 339 14.87 -35.17 -16.40
CA GLY A 339 15.85 -34.60 -17.32
C GLY A 339 15.60 -34.95 -18.79
N GLN A 340 14.87 -36.04 -19.07
CA GLN A 340 14.47 -36.43 -20.43
C GLN A 340 13.69 -35.31 -21.16
N TRP A 341 12.89 -34.49 -20.43
CA TRP A 341 12.19 -33.32 -20.99
C TRP A 341 13.17 -32.28 -21.55
N LYS A 342 14.24 -31.98 -20.79
CA LYS A 342 15.30 -31.09 -21.26
C LYS A 342 15.99 -31.65 -22.50
N GLU A 343 16.33 -32.93 -22.50
CA GLU A 343 17.03 -33.56 -23.63
C GLU A 343 16.16 -33.62 -24.88
N GLN A 344 14.86 -33.93 -24.73
CA GLN A 344 13.92 -33.93 -25.86
C GLN A 344 13.79 -32.53 -26.45
N PHE A 345 13.62 -31.50 -25.62
CA PHE A 345 13.55 -30.11 -26.07
C PHE A 345 14.83 -29.69 -26.80
N ILE A 346 16.02 -30.00 -26.25
CA ILE A 346 17.31 -29.67 -26.88
C ILE A 346 17.47 -30.36 -28.22
N ARG A 347 17.08 -31.63 -28.34
CA ARG A 347 17.13 -32.36 -29.62
C ARG A 347 16.20 -31.75 -30.66
N ALA A 348 15.00 -31.37 -30.26
CA ALA A 348 14.02 -30.73 -31.13
C ALA A 348 14.39 -29.29 -31.52
N ALA A 349 15.15 -28.59 -30.68
CA ALA A 349 15.50 -27.18 -30.82
C ALA A 349 16.10 -26.82 -32.20
N LYS A 350 16.76 -27.77 -32.84
CA LYS A 350 17.32 -27.61 -34.20
C LYS A 350 16.27 -27.38 -35.26
N HIS A 351 15.06 -27.91 -35.10
CA HIS A 351 13.98 -27.78 -36.09
C HIS A 351 13.32 -26.40 -36.12
N PHE A 352 13.50 -25.63 -35.06
CA PHE A 352 12.94 -24.28 -34.93
C PHE A 352 13.96 -23.23 -34.47
N ASN A 353 15.25 -23.53 -34.64
CA ASN A 353 16.36 -22.62 -34.36
C ASN A 353 16.37 -22.00 -32.95
N PHE A 354 15.99 -22.74 -31.92
CA PHE A 354 16.00 -22.25 -30.55
C PHE A 354 17.41 -22.16 -30.00
N PRO A 355 17.84 -21.00 -29.40
CA PRO A 355 19.20 -20.78 -28.92
C PRO A 355 19.44 -21.41 -27.54
N VAL A 356 19.68 -22.75 -27.52
CA VAL A 356 19.82 -23.55 -26.26
C VAL A 356 20.96 -23.12 -25.34
N HIS A 357 21.99 -22.45 -25.84
CA HIS A 357 23.13 -21.93 -25.07
C HIS A 357 23.00 -20.47 -24.65
N LYS A 358 21.96 -19.79 -25.06
CA LYS A 358 21.69 -18.39 -24.71
C LYS A 358 21.09 -18.34 -23.30
N PRO A 359 21.58 -17.45 -22.38
CA PRO A 359 20.97 -17.27 -21.08
C PRO A 359 19.49 -16.93 -21.18
N ILE A 360 18.68 -17.47 -20.27
CA ILE A 360 17.22 -17.24 -20.27
C ILE A 360 16.87 -15.75 -20.19
N ILE A 361 17.71 -14.95 -19.51
CA ILE A 361 17.50 -13.52 -19.36
C ILE A 361 17.62 -12.76 -20.69
N ASP A 362 18.37 -13.30 -21.65
CA ASP A 362 18.64 -12.68 -22.94
C ASP A 362 17.70 -13.22 -24.06
N LEU A 363 16.83 -14.19 -23.74
CA LEU A 363 15.84 -14.71 -24.68
C LEU A 363 14.83 -13.61 -25.01
N THR A 364 14.38 -13.60 -26.28
CA THR A 364 13.25 -12.76 -26.72
C THR A 364 11.93 -13.29 -26.18
N ASP A 365 10.88 -12.45 -26.17
CA ASP A 365 9.56 -12.88 -25.70
C ASP A 365 9.02 -14.08 -26.50
N ALA A 366 9.24 -14.13 -27.81
CA ALA A 366 8.87 -15.25 -28.67
C ALA A 366 9.64 -16.54 -28.31
N GLU A 367 10.96 -16.44 -28.03
CA GLU A 367 11.77 -17.58 -27.57
C GLU A 367 11.32 -18.06 -26.19
N LEU A 368 10.96 -17.16 -25.30
CA LEU A 368 10.42 -17.50 -23.97
C LEU A 368 9.05 -18.19 -24.10
N GLU A 369 8.17 -17.70 -24.96
CA GLU A 369 6.87 -18.30 -25.22
C GLU A 369 7.02 -19.75 -25.72
N ILE A 370 7.93 -20.01 -26.66
CA ILE A 370 8.24 -21.38 -27.12
C ILE A 370 8.76 -22.26 -25.98
N LEU A 371 9.58 -21.75 -25.07
CA LEU A 371 10.07 -22.50 -23.92
C LEU A 371 8.93 -22.89 -22.96
N TRP A 372 7.96 -21.99 -22.78
CA TRP A 372 6.83 -22.20 -21.87
C TRP A 372 5.70 -23.02 -22.51
N GLU A 373 5.27 -22.68 -23.69
CA GLU A 373 4.08 -23.30 -24.34
C GLU A 373 4.45 -24.50 -25.22
N GLY A 374 5.72 -24.60 -25.63
CA GLY A 374 6.13 -25.59 -26.63
C GLY A 374 5.74 -25.17 -28.04
N ASN A 375 5.90 -26.11 -28.97
CA ASN A 375 5.49 -26.01 -30.37
C ASN A 375 5.22 -27.40 -30.96
N ASN A 376 4.99 -27.49 -32.28
CA ASN A 376 4.71 -28.76 -32.97
C ASN A 376 5.87 -29.79 -32.89
N TYR A 377 7.09 -29.38 -32.48
CA TYR A 377 8.28 -30.22 -32.42
C TYR A 377 8.73 -30.55 -30.99
N ALA A 378 8.39 -29.71 -30.01
CA ALA A 378 8.83 -29.87 -28.64
C ALA A 378 7.75 -29.43 -27.65
N ASN A 379 7.55 -30.22 -26.61
CA ASN A 379 6.71 -29.89 -25.47
C ASN A 379 7.38 -28.84 -24.58
N GLY A 380 6.63 -27.86 -24.10
CA GLY A 380 7.11 -26.80 -23.24
C GLY A 380 7.03 -27.12 -21.74
N ILE A 381 7.37 -26.12 -20.95
CA ILE A 381 7.28 -26.21 -19.48
C ILE A 381 5.82 -26.40 -19.03
N ASN A 382 4.85 -25.76 -19.69
CA ASN A 382 3.44 -25.92 -19.33
C ASN A 382 2.93 -27.34 -19.59
N ASP A 383 3.40 -28.01 -20.65
CA ASP A 383 3.04 -29.40 -20.92
C ASP A 383 3.63 -30.35 -19.88
N PHE A 384 4.85 -30.08 -19.41
CA PHE A 384 5.44 -30.81 -18.30
C PHE A 384 4.56 -30.73 -17.04
N PHE A 385 4.10 -29.52 -16.68
CA PHE A 385 3.24 -29.37 -15.50
C PHE A 385 1.84 -29.94 -15.70
N LYS A 386 1.29 -29.93 -16.91
CA LYS A 386 0.04 -30.68 -17.24
C LYS A 386 0.21 -32.18 -16.99
N GLU A 387 1.33 -32.77 -17.38
CA GLU A 387 1.61 -34.19 -17.10
C GLU A 387 1.76 -34.43 -15.59
N VAL A 388 2.44 -33.55 -14.88
CA VAL A 388 2.53 -33.60 -13.40
C VAL A 388 1.15 -33.55 -12.76
N GLU A 389 0.25 -32.68 -13.23
CA GLU A 389 -1.11 -32.55 -12.71
C GLU A 389 -1.98 -33.79 -13.00
N GLN A 390 -1.84 -34.41 -14.14
CA GLN A 390 -2.51 -35.69 -14.47
C GLN A 390 -2.06 -36.83 -13.54
N ASN A 391 -0.87 -36.78 -13.00
CA ASN A 391 -0.28 -37.79 -12.13
C ASN A 391 -0.32 -37.47 -10.62
N LEU A 392 -1.19 -36.53 -10.18
CA LEU A 392 -1.29 -36.13 -8.75
C LEU A 392 -1.75 -37.25 -7.81
N TYR A 393 -2.27 -38.37 -8.31
CA TYR A 393 -2.53 -39.57 -7.50
C TYR A 393 -1.25 -40.15 -6.86
N LYS A 394 -0.05 -39.91 -7.44
CA LYS A 394 1.25 -40.28 -6.90
C LYS A 394 1.80 -39.21 -5.97
N VAL A 395 2.21 -39.56 -4.76
CA VAL A 395 2.73 -38.63 -3.74
C VAL A 395 3.90 -37.79 -4.24
N GLN A 396 4.82 -38.42 -5.01
CA GLN A 396 6.00 -37.76 -5.57
C GLN A 396 5.67 -36.57 -6.49
N TYR A 397 4.61 -36.67 -7.30
CA TYR A 397 4.15 -35.59 -8.19
C TYR A 397 3.46 -34.46 -7.43
N ARG A 398 2.72 -34.78 -6.33
CA ARG A 398 2.18 -33.77 -5.43
C ARG A 398 3.28 -32.95 -4.75
N VAL A 399 4.30 -33.61 -4.25
CA VAL A 399 5.48 -32.95 -3.65
C VAL A 399 6.24 -32.15 -4.69
N LEU A 400 6.41 -32.68 -5.91
CA LEU A 400 7.05 -31.96 -7.00
C LEU A 400 6.29 -30.67 -7.33
N LEU A 401 4.99 -30.75 -7.56
CA LEU A 401 4.16 -29.59 -7.88
C LEU A 401 4.15 -28.55 -6.76
N SER A 402 4.10 -28.97 -5.49
CA SER A 402 4.10 -28.05 -4.35
C SER A 402 5.38 -27.21 -4.25
N ARG A 403 6.54 -27.72 -4.73
CA ARG A 403 7.82 -26.98 -4.76
C ARG A 403 7.83 -25.83 -5.76
N TYR A 404 7.03 -25.94 -6.83
CA TYR A 404 7.00 -24.96 -7.92
C TYR A 404 5.69 -24.15 -7.94
N ARG A 405 4.78 -24.38 -6.99
CA ARG A 405 3.59 -23.54 -6.80
C ARG A 405 3.91 -22.30 -5.99
N GLY A 406 3.47 -21.17 -6.52
CA GLY A 406 3.56 -19.87 -5.89
C GLY A 406 2.32 -19.01 -6.19
N ARG A 407 2.33 -17.79 -5.72
CA ARG A 407 1.31 -16.81 -6.09
C ARG A 407 1.69 -16.20 -7.43
N THR A 408 0.96 -16.58 -8.46
CA THR A 408 1.13 -16.08 -9.84
C THR A 408 0.01 -15.14 -10.22
N LEU A 409 0.25 -14.26 -11.17
CA LEU A 409 -0.81 -13.42 -11.74
C LEU A 409 -1.91 -14.30 -12.33
N CYS A 410 -3.15 -13.93 -12.08
CA CYS A 410 -4.29 -14.62 -12.66
C CYS A 410 -4.24 -14.55 -14.19
N THR A 411 -4.27 -15.70 -14.84
CA THR A 411 -4.19 -15.83 -16.31
C THR A 411 -5.39 -15.22 -17.00
N GLU A 412 -6.56 -15.24 -16.38
CA GLU A 412 -7.80 -14.72 -16.95
C GLU A 412 -7.88 -13.20 -16.91
N CYS A 413 -7.79 -12.60 -15.72
CA CYS A 413 -7.88 -11.15 -15.57
C CYS A 413 -6.53 -10.41 -15.71
N LYS A 414 -5.43 -11.12 -15.90
CA LYS A 414 -4.07 -10.55 -16.02
C LYS A 414 -3.73 -9.50 -14.95
N GLY A 415 -4.22 -9.72 -13.73
CA GLY A 415 -4.01 -8.83 -12.59
C GLY A 415 -5.05 -7.71 -12.42
N HIS A 416 -6.00 -7.55 -13.35
CA HIS A 416 -7.02 -6.50 -13.29
C HIS A 416 -8.14 -6.77 -12.28
N ARG A 417 -8.24 -7.99 -11.71
CA ARG A 417 -9.18 -8.40 -10.65
C ARG A 417 -10.64 -8.49 -11.05
N LEU A 418 -11.01 -7.95 -12.20
CA LEU A 418 -12.36 -7.87 -12.70
C LEU A 418 -12.65 -8.98 -13.71
N ARG A 419 -13.92 -9.31 -13.85
CA ARG A 419 -14.41 -10.20 -14.90
C ARG A 419 -14.26 -9.55 -16.28
N LYS A 420 -14.25 -10.38 -17.35
CA LYS A 420 -14.01 -9.93 -18.72
C LYS A 420 -15.02 -8.90 -19.20
N GLU A 421 -16.28 -9.07 -18.82
CA GLU A 421 -17.40 -8.22 -19.22
C GLU A 421 -17.18 -6.77 -18.75
N ALA A 422 -16.61 -6.57 -17.57
CA ALA A 422 -16.24 -5.24 -17.08
C ALA A 422 -15.11 -4.60 -17.90
N LEU A 423 -14.23 -5.40 -18.51
CA LEU A 423 -13.10 -4.93 -19.31
C LEU A 423 -13.48 -4.60 -20.77
N TYR A 424 -14.66 -5.02 -21.23
CA TYR A 424 -15.19 -4.62 -22.52
C TYR A 424 -15.69 -3.18 -22.53
N ILE A 425 -15.92 -2.60 -21.34
CA ILE A 425 -16.38 -1.23 -21.20
C ILE A 425 -15.18 -0.29 -21.15
N LYS A 426 -15.15 0.66 -22.10
CA LYS A 426 -14.02 1.57 -22.27
C LYS A 426 -14.46 3.02 -22.28
N ILE A 427 -13.53 3.91 -21.91
CA ILE A 427 -13.61 5.36 -22.07
C ILE A 427 -12.30 5.80 -22.74
N ALA A 428 -12.37 6.47 -23.89
CA ALA A 428 -11.20 6.86 -24.68
C ALA A 428 -10.21 5.68 -24.85
N ASP A 429 -10.73 4.54 -25.32
CA ASP A 429 -10.03 3.27 -25.57
C ASP A 429 -9.38 2.56 -24.38
N GLN A 430 -9.55 3.08 -23.16
CA GLN A 430 -9.02 2.50 -21.94
C GLN A 430 -10.14 1.89 -21.09
N HIS A 431 -9.94 0.65 -20.61
CA HIS A 431 -10.80 0.06 -19.59
C HIS A 431 -10.28 0.39 -18.17
N ILE A 432 -11.15 0.26 -17.16
CA ILE A 432 -10.83 0.64 -15.77
C ILE A 432 -9.56 -0.03 -15.23
N GLY A 433 -9.29 -1.29 -15.59
CA GLY A 433 -8.11 -2.02 -15.13
C GLY A 433 -6.81 -1.42 -15.67
N GLN A 434 -6.79 -0.90 -16.91
CA GLN A 434 -5.65 -0.20 -17.48
C GLN A 434 -5.40 1.12 -16.75
N LEU A 435 -6.44 1.91 -16.51
CA LEU A 435 -6.30 3.17 -15.75
C LEU A 435 -5.76 2.92 -14.34
N CYS A 436 -6.23 1.86 -13.66
CA CYS A 436 -5.72 1.50 -12.34
C CYS A 436 -4.26 1.03 -12.34
N SER A 437 -3.76 0.57 -13.48
CA SER A 437 -2.36 0.12 -13.65
C SER A 437 -1.42 1.25 -14.01
N MET A 438 -1.95 2.43 -14.39
CA MET A 438 -1.12 3.61 -14.68
C MET A 438 -0.61 4.26 -13.38
N PRO A 439 0.62 4.81 -13.36
CA PRO A 439 1.05 5.72 -12.31
C PRO A 439 0.10 6.93 -12.20
N VAL A 440 -0.15 7.39 -10.98
CA VAL A 440 -1.08 8.52 -10.72
C VAL A 440 -0.72 9.76 -11.54
N LYS A 441 0.58 10.00 -11.77
CA LYS A 441 1.06 11.10 -12.62
C LYS A 441 0.57 10.98 -14.07
N ASP A 442 0.58 9.78 -14.62
CA ASP A 442 0.15 9.55 -16.01
C ASP A 442 -1.38 9.46 -16.11
N LEU A 443 -2.02 8.92 -15.06
CA LEU A 443 -3.47 8.97 -14.93
C LEU A 443 -3.98 10.42 -14.94
N LYS A 444 -3.30 11.37 -14.27
CA LYS A 444 -3.63 12.81 -14.33
C LYS A 444 -3.57 13.34 -15.75
N LYS A 445 -2.50 13.05 -16.48
CA LYS A 445 -2.35 13.47 -17.89
C LYS A 445 -3.47 12.91 -18.76
N TRP A 446 -3.85 11.65 -18.54
CA TRP A 446 -4.95 11.03 -19.28
C TRP A 446 -6.28 11.76 -19.02
N PHE A 447 -6.59 12.11 -17.76
CA PHE A 447 -7.79 12.87 -17.44
C PHE A 447 -7.77 14.30 -18.01
N ASP A 448 -6.59 14.94 -18.05
CA ASP A 448 -6.43 16.29 -18.62
C ASP A 448 -6.64 16.31 -20.15
N GLN A 449 -6.33 15.19 -20.81
CA GLN A 449 -6.49 15.04 -22.27
C GLN A 449 -7.83 14.46 -22.68
N LEU A 450 -8.65 14.04 -21.71
CA LEU A 450 -9.90 13.34 -21.94
C LEU A 450 -10.92 14.27 -22.63
N LYS A 451 -11.41 13.83 -23.79
CA LYS A 451 -12.49 14.49 -24.53
C LYS A 451 -13.74 13.63 -24.45
N LEU A 452 -14.80 14.20 -23.91
CA LEU A 452 -16.11 13.57 -23.81
C LEU A 452 -17.12 14.35 -24.68
N GLY A 453 -18.15 13.67 -25.14
CA GLY A 453 -19.29 14.33 -25.78
C GLY A 453 -20.08 15.20 -24.77
N ASP A 454 -20.88 16.15 -25.26
CA ASP A 454 -21.57 17.14 -24.42
C ASP A 454 -22.45 16.48 -23.34
N TYR A 455 -23.20 15.46 -23.69
CA TYR A 455 -24.03 14.69 -22.76
C TYR A 455 -23.17 13.98 -21.70
N GLN A 456 -22.14 13.26 -22.12
CA GLN A 456 -21.22 12.56 -21.22
C GLN A 456 -20.52 13.54 -20.28
N GLN A 457 -20.15 14.73 -20.77
CA GLN A 457 -19.51 15.76 -19.97
C GLN A 457 -20.43 16.31 -18.86
N GLN A 458 -21.72 16.50 -19.16
CA GLN A 458 -22.70 16.92 -18.17
C GLN A 458 -22.91 15.87 -17.08
N VAL A 459 -23.04 14.59 -17.47
CA VAL A 459 -23.20 13.45 -16.55
C VAL A 459 -21.97 13.28 -15.67
N ALA A 460 -20.77 13.40 -16.25
CA ALA A 460 -19.49 13.19 -15.57
C ALA A 460 -19.05 14.38 -14.70
N LYS A 461 -19.61 15.56 -14.85
CA LYS A 461 -19.09 16.81 -14.27
C LYS A 461 -18.73 16.71 -12.80
N ARG A 462 -19.64 16.24 -11.96
CA ARG A 462 -19.40 16.08 -10.50
C ARG A 462 -18.37 14.99 -10.20
N ILE A 463 -18.43 13.88 -10.93
CA ILE A 463 -17.52 12.75 -10.76
C ILE A 463 -16.08 13.16 -11.09
N LEU A 464 -15.89 13.91 -12.19
CA LEU A 464 -14.58 14.39 -12.63
C LEU A 464 -13.97 15.40 -11.66
N ILE A 465 -14.76 16.24 -11.00
CA ILE A 465 -14.29 17.15 -9.95
C ILE A 465 -13.66 16.33 -8.81
N GLU A 466 -14.38 15.31 -8.32
CA GLU A 466 -13.91 14.46 -7.22
C GLU A 466 -12.68 13.64 -7.60
N ILE A 467 -12.66 13.06 -8.81
CA ILE A 467 -11.50 12.31 -9.33
C ILE A 467 -10.28 13.23 -9.41
N ASN A 468 -10.42 14.42 -10.02
CA ASN A 468 -9.32 15.36 -10.18
C ASN A 468 -8.79 15.88 -8.84
N HIS A 469 -9.68 16.15 -7.88
CA HIS A 469 -9.28 16.56 -6.54
C HIS A 469 -8.43 15.49 -5.85
N ARG A 470 -8.87 14.23 -5.85
CA ARG A 470 -8.12 13.12 -5.24
C ARG A 470 -6.80 12.83 -5.95
N ILE A 471 -6.78 12.89 -7.28
CA ILE A 471 -5.53 12.73 -8.05
C ILE A 471 -4.56 13.86 -7.70
N LYS A 472 -5.03 15.11 -7.66
CA LYS A 472 -4.20 16.27 -7.26
C LYS A 472 -3.61 16.06 -5.88
N THR A 473 -4.42 15.70 -4.90
CA THR A 473 -3.97 15.47 -3.51
C THR A 473 -2.91 14.36 -3.45
N LEU A 474 -3.08 13.25 -4.20
CA LEU A 474 -2.06 12.19 -4.29
C LEU A 474 -0.73 12.70 -4.87
N LEU A 475 -0.78 13.61 -5.85
CA LEU A 475 0.41 14.22 -6.43
C LEU A 475 1.09 15.19 -5.45
N ASP A 476 0.30 15.95 -4.71
CA ASP A 476 0.77 16.95 -3.74
C ASP A 476 1.47 16.29 -2.55
N VAL A 477 1.03 15.09 -2.11
CA VAL A 477 1.73 14.31 -1.08
C VAL A 477 2.92 13.48 -1.65
N GLY A 478 3.27 13.65 -2.92
CA GLY A 478 4.43 12.98 -3.53
C GLY A 478 4.22 11.52 -3.92
N LEU A 479 2.98 11.04 -4.06
CA LEU A 479 2.65 9.64 -4.41
C LEU A 479 2.36 9.43 -5.90
N GLY A 480 2.80 10.34 -6.76
CA GLY A 480 2.54 10.30 -8.21
C GLY A 480 3.09 9.06 -8.94
N TYR A 481 4.05 8.36 -8.36
CA TYR A 481 4.63 7.13 -8.92
C TYR A 481 3.82 5.86 -8.60
N LEU A 482 2.89 5.91 -7.63
CA LEU A 482 2.06 4.77 -7.28
C LEU A 482 1.01 4.50 -8.34
N THR A 483 0.61 3.23 -8.45
CA THR A 483 -0.52 2.79 -9.24
C THR A 483 -1.73 2.50 -8.33
N LEU A 484 -2.94 2.69 -8.83
CA LEU A 484 -4.15 2.48 -8.02
C LEU A 484 -4.41 1.01 -7.66
N ASN A 485 -3.90 0.07 -8.46
CA ASN A 485 -4.02 -1.37 -8.21
C ASN A 485 -2.96 -1.92 -7.24
N ARG A 486 -1.98 -1.10 -6.81
CA ARG A 486 -0.97 -1.52 -5.84
C ARG A 486 -1.60 -1.92 -4.53
N LEU A 487 -1.17 -3.08 -4.00
CA LEU A 487 -1.69 -3.63 -2.74
C LEU A 487 -1.29 -2.78 -1.53
N ALA A 488 -2.21 -2.58 -0.61
CA ALA A 488 -1.97 -1.84 0.62
C ALA A 488 -0.85 -2.44 1.48
N ASN A 489 -0.77 -3.77 1.56
CA ASN A 489 0.27 -4.47 2.33
C ASN A 489 1.68 -4.39 1.72
N SER A 490 1.81 -3.89 0.49
CA SER A 490 3.11 -3.66 -0.18
C SER A 490 3.63 -2.24 0.00
N LEU A 491 2.86 -1.38 0.68
CA LEU A 491 3.22 0.01 0.93
C LEU A 491 4.17 0.12 2.13
N SER A 492 5.08 1.09 2.08
CA SER A 492 5.84 1.51 3.25
C SER A 492 4.94 2.23 4.25
N GLY A 493 5.38 2.34 5.52
CA GLY A 493 4.63 3.06 6.56
C GLY A 493 4.32 4.51 6.15
N GLY A 494 5.31 5.24 5.63
CA GLY A 494 5.12 6.61 5.16
C GLY A 494 4.20 6.73 3.92
N GLU A 495 4.25 5.77 2.97
CA GLU A 495 3.30 5.73 1.85
C GLU A 495 1.86 5.54 2.34
N SER A 496 1.65 4.60 3.29
CA SER A 496 0.34 4.34 3.88
C SER A 496 -0.22 5.56 4.62
N GLN A 497 0.62 6.22 5.41
CA GLN A 497 0.26 7.44 6.14
C GLN A 497 -0.15 8.58 5.20
N ARG A 498 0.60 8.81 4.13
CA ARG A 498 0.25 9.82 3.12
C ARG A 498 -1.04 9.50 2.38
N ILE A 499 -1.33 8.22 2.11
CA ILE A 499 -2.62 7.81 1.55
C ILE A 499 -3.77 8.12 2.51
N GLN A 500 -3.60 7.88 3.81
CA GLN A 500 -4.60 8.26 4.81
C GLN A 500 -4.81 9.78 4.86
N LEU A 501 -3.72 10.56 4.76
CA LEU A 501 -3.79 12.02 4.69
C LEU A 501 -4.57 12.48 3.44
N THR A 502 -4.40 11.85 2.28
CA THR A 502 -5.18 12.18 1.08
C THR A 502 -6.67 11.94 1.27
N ARG A 503 -7.04 10.88 1.98
CA ARG A 503 -8.43 10.60 2.33
C ARG A 503 -9.02 11.68 3.23
N SER A 504 -8.27 12.12 4.24
CA SER A 504 -8.69 13.16 5.18
C SER A 504 -8.92 14.51 4.50
N LEU A 505 -8.04 14.89 3.57
CA LEU A 505 -8.22 16.09 2.74
C LEU A 505 -9.43 15.98 1.82
N GLY A 506 -9.66 14.80 1.25
CA GLY A 506 -10.83 14.55 0.39
C GLY A 506 -12.18 14.65 1.12
N SER A 507 -12.20 14.52 2.44
CA SER A 507 -13.42 14.61 3.25
C SER A 507 -13.89 16.04 3.52
N ASN A 508 -13.07 17.07 3.25
CA ASN A 508 -13.33 18.49 3.52
C ASN A 508 -13.87 18.77 4.94
N LEU A 509 -13.41 18.00 5.92
CA LEU A 509 -13.78 18.21 7.33
C LEU A 509 -13.16 19.51 7.84
N THR A 510 -13.93 20.27 8.59
CA THR A 510 -13.51 21.53 9.22
C THR A 510 -13.65 21.44 10.73
N ASN A 511 -12.98 22.32 11.45
CA ASN A 511 -13.00 22.39 12.93
C ASN A 511 -12.65 21.03 13.61
N SER A 512 -11.75 20.29 13.00
CA SER A 512 -11.25 19.01 13.48
C SER A 512 -9.79 19.13 13.96
N LEU A 513 -9.38 18.21 14.82
CA LEU A 513 -8.00 18.08 15.28
C LEU A 513 -7.35 16.90 14.54
N TYR A 514 -6.37 17.21 13.71
CA TYR A 514 -5.54 16.18 13.06
C TYR A 514 -4.23 16.01 13.82
N ILE A 515 -3.90 14.76 14.15
CA ILE A 515 -2.66 14.40 14.80
C ILE A 515 -1.88 13.46 13.90
N LEU A 516 -0.69 13.86 13.48
CA LEU A 516 0.18 13.09 12.60
C LEU A 516 1.48 12.73 13.33
N ASP A 517 1.85 11.46 13.25
CA ASP A 517 3.08 10.96 13.85
C ASP A 517 4.15 10.79 12.77
N GLU A 518 5.17 11.67 12.81
CA GLU A 518 6.32 11.68 11.91
C GLU A 518 5.98 11.51 10.40
N PRO A 519 5.13 12.39 9.83
CA PRO A 519 4.68 12.23 8.44
C PRO A 519 5.77 12.45 7.38
N SER A 520 6.93 13.01 7.73
CA SER A 520 8.08 13.20 6.83
C SER A 520 8.95 11.94 6.64
N ILE A 521 8.66 10.85 7.37
CA ILE A 521 9.44 9.61 7.31
C ILE A 521 9.62 9.09 5.88
N GLY A 522 10.88 8.77 5.54
CA GLY A 522 11.26 8.23 4.24
C GLY A 522 11.04 9.20 3.08
N LEU A 523 10.81 10.49 3.38
CA LEU A 523 10.72 11.54 2.37
C LEU A 523 12.08 12.18 2.09
N HIS A 524 12.30 12.43 0.83
CA HIS A 524 13.34 13.36 0.41
C HIS A 524 12.90 14.80 0.72
N SER A 525 13.84 15.69 1.06
CA SER A 525 13.56 17.11 1.40
C SER A 525 12.65 17.82 0.39
N ARG A 526 12.77 17.50 -0.91
CA ARG A 526 11.87 18.00 -1.96
C ARG A 526 10.40 17.63 -1.72
N ASP A 527 10.17 16.40 -1.28
CA ASP A 527 8.81 15.90 -1.08
C ASP A 527 8.27 16.34 0.29
N THR A 528 9.15 16.60 1.27
CA THR A 528 8.80 17.26 2.56
C THR A 528 8.20 18.65 2.33
N VAL A 529 8.75 19.46 1.41
CA VAL A 529 8.19 20.79 1.06
C VAL A 529 6.74 20.66 0.58
N LYS A 530 6.45 19.68 -0.25
CA LYS A 530 5.08 19.44 -0.75
C LYS A 530 4.15 19.01 0.39
N LEU A 531 4.61 18.11 1.25
CA LEU A 531 3.84 17.67 2.42
C LEU A 531 3.49 18.85 3.33
N ILE A 532 4.44 19.76 3.60
CA ILE A 532 4.19 20.97 4.38
C ILE A 532 3.08 21.81 3.73
N GLY A 533 3.09 21.98 2.40
CA GLY A 533 2.03 22.65 1.67
C GLY A 533 0.65 22.04 1.93
N VAL A 534 0.57 20.71 1.86
CA VAL A 534 -0.66 19.93 2.12
C VAL A 534 -1.15 20.10 3.57
N LEU A 535 -0.24 20.09 4.56
CA LEU A 535 -0.60 20.31 5.97
C LEU A 535 -1.11 21.75 6.22
N LYS A 536 -0.54 22.73 5.51
CA LYS A 536 -1.02 24.11 5.55
C LYS A 536 -2.40 24.25 4.89
N GLU A 537 -2.65 23.59 3.76
CA GLU A 537 -4.00 23.53 3.14
C GLU A 537 -5.01 22.94 4.13
N LEU A 538 -4.65 21.86 4.85
CA LEU A 538 -5.51 21.24 5.86
C LEU A 538 -5.80 22.19 7.04
N ARG A 539 -4.79 22.95 7.50
CA ARG A 539 -4.96 24.02 8.50
C ARG A 539 -5.87 25.13 7.98
N ASP A 540 -5.67 25.59 6.75
CA ASP A 540 -6.38 26.74 6.16
C ASP A 540 -7.86 26.42 5.90
N LEU A 541 -8.24 25.12 5.85
CA LEU A 541 -9.63 24.68 5.90
C LEU A 541 -10.30 24.90 7.29
N GLY A 542 -9.59 25.45 8.26
CA GLY A 542 -10.10 25.72 9.61
C GLY A 542 -9.89 24.56 10.58
N ASN A 543 -8.86 23.71 10.35
CA ASN A 543 -8.49 22.61 11.23
C ASN A 543 -7.27 22.95 12.10
N THR A 544 -7.17 22.31 13.24
CA THR A 544 -5.95 22.27 14.04
C THR A 544 -5.11 21.08 13.65
N VAL A 545 -3.86 21.30 13.24
CA VAL A 545 -2.97 20.24 12.76
C VAL A 545 -1.79 20.11 13.72
N VAL A 546 -1.71 19.00 14.46
CA VAL A 546 -0.62 18.69 15.38
C VAL A 546 0.27 17.62 14.75
N VAL A 547 1.54 17.90 14.63
CA VAL A 547 2.52 17.01 13.99
C VAL A 547 3.64 16.70 14.96
N VAL A 548 3.88 15.43 15.24
CA VAL A 548 5.09 14.99 15.96
C VAL A 548 6.21 14.91 14.94
N GLU A 549 7.24 15.72 15.07
CA GLU A 549 8.30 15.79 14.05
C GLU A 549 9.68 16.21 14.56
N HIS A 550 10.69 15.84 13.76
CA HIS A 550 12.10 16.18 14.00
C HIS A 550 12.74 16.91 12.80
N ASP A 551 12.01 17.04 11.69
CA ASP A 551 12.50 17.69 10.47
C ASP A 551 12.59 19.21 10.65
N GLU A 552 13.77 19.80 10.34
CA GLU A 552 14.01 21.25 10.48
C GLU A 552 13.06 22.08 9.62
N MET A 553 12.77 21.62 8.38
CA MET A 553 11.91 22.38 7.47
C MET A 553 10.47 22.41 8.00
N MET A 554 9.98 21.30 8.59
CA MET A 554 8.66 21.25 9.20
C MET A 554 8.57 22.18 10.40
N MET A 555 9.59 22.19 11.28
CA MET A 555 9.64 23.11 12.42
C MET A 555 9.70 24.58 11.99
N ARG A 556 10.47 24.89 10.95
CA ARG A 556 10.62 26.26 10.43
C ARG A 556 9.32 26.83 9.85
N GLU A 557 8.49 25.97 9.29
CA GLU A 557 7.23 26.32 8.63
C GLU A 557 5.99 26.18 9.54
N ALA A 558 6.20 25.74 10.81
CA ALA A 558 5.16 25.62 11.81
C ALA A 558 4.72 26.99 12.36
N ASP A 559 3.43 27.13 12.67
CA ASP A 559 2.90 28.32 13.33
C ASP A 559 3.24 28.34 14.85
N TYR A 560 3.33 27.13 15.44
CA TYR A 560 3.64 26.96 16.85
C TYR A 560 4.42 25.68 17.09
N ILE A 561 5.38 25.69 18.01
CA ILE A 561 6.22 24.53 18.32
C ILE A 561 6.15 24.25 19.83
N ILE A 562 6.06 22.98 20.20
CA ILE A 562 6.13 22.49 21.57
C ILE A 562 7.33 21.56 21.65
N ASP A 563 8.38 21.96 22.42
CA ASP A 563 9.58 21.14 22.62
C ASP A 563 9.49 20.36 23.92
N MET A 564 9.51 19.03 23.79
CA MET A 564 9.40 18.07 24.90
C MET A 564 10.79 17.62 25.34
N GLY A 565 11.06 17.65 26.65
CA GLY A 565 12.37 17.27 27.13
C GLY A 565 12.46 17.28 28.67
N PRO A 566 13.64 17.63 29.18
CA PRO A 566 14.89 17.98 28.48
C PRO A 566 15.62 16.78 27.85
N LEU A 567 15.41 15.57 28.37
CA LEU A 567 16.01 14.31 27.89
C LEU A 567 14.92 13.24 27.73
N ALA A 568 15.32 11.97 27.70
CA ALA A 568 14.43 10.83 27.52
C ALA A 568 13.97 10.21 28.87
N SER A 569 12.91 9.41 28.84
CA SER A 569 12.38 8.62 29.96
C SER A 569 12.08 9.49 31.21
N HIS A 570 12.55 9.09 32.40
CA HIS A 570 12.35 9.80 33.67
C HIS A 570 13.03 11.19 33.72
N LEU A 571 14.03 11.44 32.85
CA LEU A 571 14.67 12.75 32.70
C LEU A 571 13.95 13.65 31.68
N GLY A 572 12.94 13.11 30.98
CA GLY A 572 12.06 13.84 30.06
C GLY A 572 10.69 14.13 30.67
N GLY A 573 9.68 14.24 29.82
CA GLY A 573 8.29 14.37 30.21
C GLY A 573 7.85 15.78 30.61
N GLU A 574 8.62 16.80 30.29
CA GLU A 574 8.32 18.21 30.54
C GLU A 574 8.23 18.99 29.24
N VAL A 575 7.46 20.07 29.20
CA VAL A 575 7.53 21.07 28.12
C VAL A 575 8.68 22.02 28.45
N VAL A 576 9.74 21.94 27.62
CA VAL A 576 10.95 22.76 27.81
C VAL A 576 10.76 24.16 27.24
N ALA A 577 10.19 24.22 26.03
CA ALA A 577 9.89 25.46 25.33
C ALA A 577 8.58 25.34 24.55
N ALA A 578 7.85 26.42 24.38
CA ALA A 578 6.64 26.48 23.60
C ALA A 578 6.48 27.87 22.99
N GLY A 579 6.34 27.98 21.68
CA GLY A 579 6.26 29.26 20.97
C GLY A 579 6.50 29.11 19.48
N ASN A 580 6.85 30.19 18.81
CA ASN A 580 7.23 30.17 17.40
C ASN A 580 8.69 29.70 17.22
N PHE A 581 9.13 29.56 15.97
CA PHE A 581 10.48 29.07 15.65
C PHE A 581 11.59 29.93 16.20
N GLU A 582 11.45 31.27 16.23
CA GLU A 582 12.45 32.20 16.74
C GLU A 582 12.54 32.15 18.28
N GLU A 583 11.40 32.00 18.94
CA GLU A 583 11.32 31.83 20.39
C GLU A 583 12.01 30.54 20.82
N LEU A 584 11.80 29.43 20.08
CA LEU A 584 12.48 28.16 20.34
C LEU A 584 14.00 28.27 20.22
N MET A 585 14.49 28.96 19.18
CA MET A 585 15.95 29.16 18.99
C MET A 585 16.59 30.04 20.09
N SER A 586 15.81 30.92 20.71
CA SER A 586 16.31 31.81 21.79
C SER A 586 16.35 31.15 23.16
N ASP A 587 15.65 29.99 23.33
CA ASP A 587 15.60 29.28 24.62
C ASP A 587 16.86 28.41 24.83
N ASP A 588 17.68 28.78 25.83
CA ASP A 588 18.91 28.07 26.18
C ASP A 588 18.67 26.70 26.85
N LYS A 589 17.45 26.36 27.26
CA LYS A 589 17.12 25.05 27.82
C LYS A 589 16.81 24.03 26.73
N SER A 590 16.29 24.47 25.58
CA SER A 590 15.93 23.63 24.48
C SER A 590 17.16 23.05 23.76
N LEU A 591 17.29 21.72 23.76
CA LEU A 591 18.29 21.04 22.94
C LEU A 591 17.99 21.21 21.46
N THR A 592 16.71 21.11 21.06
CA THR A 592 16.26 21.37 19.71
C THR A 592 16.65 22.77 19.23
N GLY A 593 16.37 23.80 20.07
CA GLY A 593 16.76 25.18 19.79
C GLY A 593 18.26 25.36 19.60
N LYS A 594 19.10 24.70 20.42
CA LYS A 594 20.57 24.74 20.28
C LYS A 594 21.07 24.16 18.95
N TYR A 595 20.47 23.06 18.46
CA TYR A 595 20.81 22.50 17.16
C TYR A 595 20.35 23.40 16.03
N LEU A 596 19.15 23.97 16.09
CA LEU A 596 18.60 24.87 15.07
C LEU A 596 19.39 26.20 15.01
N LYS A 597 19.85 26.70 16.13
CA LYS A 597 20.73 27.91 16.24
C LYS A 597 22.17 27.63 15.75
N GLY A 598 22.57 26.35 15.65
CA GLY A 598 23.90 25.93 15.30
C GLY A 598 24.92 25.95 16.41
N THR A 599 24.49 26.19 17.67
CA THR A 599 25.36 26.12 18.87
C THR A 599 25.82 24.67 19.11
N LEU A 600 24.96 23.73 18.88
CA LEU A 600 25.26 22.31 18.79
C LEU A 600 25.17 21.89 17.34
N GLN A 601 26.13 21.10 16.85
CA GLN A 601 26.18 20.63 15.48
C GLN A 601 26.55 19.15 15.43
N ILE A 602 26.08 18.47 14.37
CA ILE A 602 26.59 17.16 13.98
C ILE A 602 27.89 17.41 13.21
N GLU A 603 28.98 16.84 13.69
CA GLU A 603 30.32 17.09 13.15
C GLU A 603 30.46 16.44 11.77
N VAL A 604 30.76 17.25 10.77
CA VAL A 604 31.14 16.78 9.44
C VAL A 604 32.62 16.40 9.45
N PRO A 605 33.02 15.20 8.99
CA PRO A 605 34.40 14.77 8.96
C PRO A 605 35.29 15.75 8.17
N LYS A 606 36.36 16.24 8.79
CA LYS A 606 37.32 17.14 8.14
C LYS A 606 38.14 16.42 7.05
N LYS A 607 38.36 15.12 7.22
CA LYS A 607 39.08 14.24 6.30
C LYS A 607 38.25 12.99 6.03
N LEU A 608 37.96 12.76 4.77
CA LEU A 608 37.26 11.55 4.31
C LEU A 608 38.21 10.36 4.33
N ARG A 609 37.65 9.17 4.61
CA ARG A 609 38.40 7.92 4.52
C ARG A 609 38.68 7.56 3.08
N ASN A 610 39.93 7.13 2.81
CA ASN A 610 40.27 6.56 1.53
C ASN A 610 39.87 5.08 1.47
N TRP A 611 39.42 4.64 0.34
CA TRP A 611 39.09 3.24 0.10
C TRP A 611 39.89 2.69 -1.09
N ASN A 612 40.18 1.40 -1.06
CA ASN A 612 40.90 0.67 -2.13
C ASN A 612 40.19 -0.64 -2.49
N ARG A 613 39.09 -0.93 -1.85
CA ARG A 613 38.24 -2.13 -2.08
C ARG A 613 36.82 -1.73 -2.38
N SER A 614 36.18 -2.49 -3.26
CA SER A 614 34.80 -2.19 -3.66
C SER A 614 34.08 -3.41 -4.19
N ILE A 615 32.76 -3.32 -4.21
CA ILE A 615 31.85 -4.25 -4.90
C ILE A 615 31.15 -3.45 -5.99
N THR A 616 31.11 -4.00 -7.20
CA THR A 616 30.46 -3.34 -8.35
C THR A 616 29.30 -4.21 -8.82
N ILE A 617 28.11 -3.62 -8.94
CA ILE A 617 26.97 -4.20 -9.64
C ILE A 617 26.98 -3.66 -11.06
N ASN A 618 27.01 -4.56 -12.04
CA ASN A 618 26.92 -4.22 -13.45
C ASN A 618 25.50 -4.49 -13.97
N GLY A 619 24.95 -3.54 -14.71
CA GLY A 619 23.73 -3.75 -15.46
C GLY A 619 22.47 -3.98 -14.60
N ALA A 620 22.31 -3.25 -13.51
CA ALA A 620 21.13 -3.32 -12.66
C ALA A 620 19.89 -2.79 -13.42
N ARG A 621 18.86 -3.65 -13.60
CA ARG A 621 17.68 -3.34 -14.43
C ARG A 621 16.36 -3.85 -13.81
N GLN A 622 16.35 -4.09 -12.52
CA GLN A 622 15.13 -4.48 -11.80
C GLN A 622 14.21 -3.27 -11.60
N ASN A 623 12.92 -3.46 -11.77
CA ASN A 623 11.90 -2.41 -11.66
C ASN A 623 12.23 -1.19 -12.55
N ASN A 624 12.38 -0.01 -11.95
CA ASN A 624 12.67 1.23 -12.66
C ASN A 624 14.15 1.50 -12.97
N LEU A 625 15.08 0.63 -12.54
CA LEU A 625 16.51 0.83 -12.77
C LEU A 625 16.87 0.72 -14.26
N LYS A 626 17.66 1.69 -14.75
CA LYS A 626 17.96 1.88 -16.18
C LYS A 626 19.30 1.26 -16.60
N ASN A 627 19.50 -0.03 -16.33
CA ASN A 627 20.74 -0.76 -16.68
C ASN A 627 22.00 -0.07 -16.13
N ILE A 628 21.95 0.34 -14.86
CA ILE A 628 23.02 1.13 -14.24
C ILE A 628 24.15 0.24 -13.72
N THR A 629 25.36 0.79 -13.71
CA THR A 629 26.55 0.22 -13.05
C THR A 629 26.87 1.05 -11.82
N VAL A 630 26.96 0.41 -10.65
CA VAL A 630 27.16 1.09 -9.38
C VAL A 630 28.26 0.43 -8.58
N GLN A 631 29.22 1.23 -8.10
CA GLN A 631 30.33 0.81 -7.28
C GLN A 631 30.11 1.18 -5.82
N PHE A 632 30.22 0.20 -4.92
CA PHE A 632 30.06 0.34 -3.48
C PHE A 632 31.43 0.19 -2.82
N PRO A 633 32.03 1.26 -2.29
CA PRO A 633 33.29 1.18 -1.59
C PRO A 633 33.13 0.48 -0.23
N LEU A 634 34.18 -0.25 0.18
CA LEU A 634 34.24 -0.97 1.45
C LEU A 634 35.14 -0.25 2.47
N ASN A 635 34.97 -0.55 3.76
CA ASN A 635 35.66 0.05 4.90
C ASN A 635 35.47 1.56 5.05
N VAL A 636 34.35 2.06 4.55
CA VAL A 636 33.97 3.47 4.62
C VAL A 636 32.49 3.60 4.95
N PHE A 637 32.07 4.82 5.26
CA PHE A 637 30.68 5.19 5.40
C PHE A 637 30.10 5.60 4.03
N CYS A 638 29.34 4.70 3.40
CA CYS A 638 28.71 4.93 2.11
C CYS A 638 27.20 5.20 2.29
N VAL A 639 26.69 6.27 1.69
CA VAL A 639 25.28 6.63 1.71
C VAL A 639 24.68 6.55 0.31
N ILE A 640 23.49 5.94 0.21
CA ILE A 640 22.68 5.94 -1.01
C ILE A 640 21.53 6.90 -0.81
N SER A 641 21.52 7.95 -1.61
CA SER A 641 20.53 9.03 -1.58
C SER A 641 19.71 9.08 -2.87
N GLY A 642 18.76 10.01 -2.94
CA GLY A 642 17.89 10.27 -4.08
C GLY A 642 16.44 10.40 -3.69
N VAL A 643 15.61 10.92 -4.57
CA VAL A 643 14.18 11.15 -4.32
C VAL A 643 13.43 9.85 -3.98
N SER A 644 12.31 9.97 -3.28
CA SER A 644 11.46 8.82 -2.98
C SER A 644 10.99 8.14 -4.28
N GLY A 645 11.10 6.79 -4.36
CA GLY A 645 10.79 6.05 -5.60
C GLY A 645 11.85 6.09 -6.70
N SER A 646 13.07 6.61 -6.46
CA SER A 646 14.16 6.62 -7.46
C SER A 646 14.85 5.27 -7.71
N GLY A 647 14.54 4.23 -6.90
CA GLY A 647 15.10 2.89 -7.08
C GLY A 647 16.13 2.47 -6.02
N LYS A 648 16.37 3.26 -4.96
CA LYS A 648 17.34 2.95 -3.88
C LYS A 648 17.12 1.57 -3.25
N THR A 649 15.91 1.34 -2.79
CA THR A 649 15.50 0.06 -2.16
C THR A 649 15.61 -1.11 -3.15
N THR A 650 15.28 -0.89 -4.41
CA THR A 650 15.45 -1.88 -5.48
C THR A 650 16.92 -2.25 -5.67
N LEU A 651 17.81 -1.26 -5.75
CA LEU A 651 19.25 -1.50 -5.92
C LEU A 651 19.85 -2.28 -4.74
N VAL A 652 19.50 -1.89 -3.52
CA VAL A 652 20.13 -2.46 -2.30
C VAL A 652 19.42 -3.71 -1.85
N LYS A 653 18.12 -3.66 -1.56
CA LYS A 653 17.38 -4.78 -0.95
C LYS A 653 17.01 -5.88 -1.95
N GLN A 654 16.75 -5.52 -3.20
CA GLN A 654 16.32 -6.51 -4.19
C GLN A 654 17.47 -7.04 -5.06
N ILE A 655 18.60 -6.30 -5.21
CA ILE A 655 19.72 -6.75 -6.02
C ILE A 655 20.95 -7.03 -5.16
N LEU A 656 21.55 -6.00 -4.51
CA LEU A 656 22.83 -6.11 -3.83
C LEU A 656 22.79 -7.17 -2.72
N TYR A 657 21.88 -7.01 -1.77
CA TYR A 657 21.83 -7.88 -0.59
C TYR A 657 21.54 -9.35 -0.95
N PRO A 658 20.48 -9.69 -1.71
CA PRO A 658 20.21 -11.08 -2.07
C PRO A 658 21.31 -11.70 -2.94
N ALA A 659 21.95 -10.92 -3.81
CA ALA A 659 23.01 -11.42 -4.67
C ALA A 659 24.30 -11.75 -3.87
N LEU A 660 24.68 -10.89 -2.92
CA LEU A 660 25.81 -11.15 -2.04
C LEU A 660 25.54 -12.34 -1.10
N GLN A 661 24.33 -12.46 -0.54
CA GLN A 661 23.95 -13.63 0.26
C GLN A 661 24.03 -14.93 -0.55
N LYS A 662 23.55 -14.91 -1.79
CA LYS A 662 23.63 -16.07 -2.68
C LYS A 662 25.08 -16.48 -2.96
N LEU A 663 25.99 -15.51 -3.18
CA LEU A 663 27.41 -15.77 -3.40
C LEU A 663 28.09 -16.32 -2.14
N LYS A 664 27.59 -16.02 -0.95
CA LYS A 664 28.05 -16.57 0.33
C LYS A 664 27.39 -17.91 0.69
N GLY A 665 26.44 -18.41 -0.10
CA GLY A 665 25.72 -19.66 0.17
C GLY A 665 24.63 -19.57 1.22
N GLU A 666 24.24 -18.37 1.64
CA GLU A 666 23.25 -18.11 2.69
C GLU A 666 21.90 -17.68 2.11
N GLY A 667 21.83 -17.40 0.80
CA GLY A 667 20.69 -16.74 0.17
C GLY A 667 19.47 -17.63 -0.04
N VAL A 668 18.34 -17.20 0.47
CA VAL A 668 17.01 -17.79 0.23
C VAL A 668 16.26 -17.01 -0.85
N GLU A 669 16.51 -15.69 -0.94
CA GLU A 669 15.82 -14.78 -1.88
C GLU A 669 16.57 -14.69 -3.21
N LYS A 670 15.78 -14.59 -4.28
CA LYS A 670 16.31 -14.41 -5.63
C LYS A 670 16.75 -12.97 -5.84
N PRO A 671 17.98 -12.72 -6.30
CA PRO A 671 18.42 -11.38 -6.68
C PRO A 671 17.61 -10.81 -7.86
N GLY A 672 17.30 -9.53 -7.78
CA GLY A 672 16.70 -8.80 -8.88
C GLY A 672 17.59 -8.77 -10.14
N LEU A 673 17.02 -8.34 -11.25
CA LEU A 673 17.67 -8.38 -12.57
C LEU A 673 18.94 -7.51 -12.61
N HIS A 674 20.11 -8.14 -12.84
CA HIS A 674 21.41 -7.49 -13.04
C HIS A 674 22.29 -8.39 -13.92
N LYS A 675 23.37 -7.85 -14.47
CA LYS A 675 24.27 -8.60 -15.34
C LYS A 675 25.30 -9.40 -14.52
N SER A 676 26.07 -8.74 -13.66
CA SER A 676 27.09 -9.37 -12.80
C SER A 676 27.33 -8.57 -11.54
N ILE A 677 27.89 -9.23 -10.52
CA ILE A 677 28.49 -8.58 -9.35
C ILE A 677 29.95 -9.00 -9.28
N GLU A 678 30.84 -8.01 -9.15
CA GLU A 678 32.29 -8.18 -9.20
C GLU A 678 32.95 -7.39 -8.06
N GLY A 679 34.22 -7.65 -7.81
CA GLY A 679 35.04 -6.96 -6.83
C GLY A 679 35.44 -7.80 -5.62
N ASP A 680 35.68 -7.14 -4.50
CA ASP A 680 36.28 -7.71 -3.28
C ASP A 680 35.29 -8.48 -2.40
N ILE A 681 34.41 -9.31 -2.98
CA ILE A 681 33.35 -10.06 -2.26
C ILE A 681 33.98 -11.02 -1.24
N GLY A 682 35.14 -11.62 -1.58
CA GLY A 682 35.86 -12.51 -0.68
C GLY A 682 36.39 -11.86 0.60
N TYR A 683 36.52 -10.52 0.59
CA TYR A 683 36.93 -9.75 1.77
C TYR A 683 35.86 -9.71 2.88
N LEU A 684 34.60 -9.79 2.51
CA LEU A 684 33.48 -9.78 3.47
C LEU A 684 33.33 -11.18 4.08
N SER A 685 33.27 -11.26 5.41
CA SER A 685 32.93 -12.50 6.13
C SER A 685 31.41 -12.69 6.18
N GLN A 686 30.65 -11.62 6.39
CA GLN A 686 29.20 -11.63 6.60
C GLN A 686 28.54 -10.37 6.02
N ILE A 687 27.28 -10.46 5.65
CA ILE A 687 26.46 -9.34 5.18
C ILE A 687 25.20 -9.27 6.04
N GLU A 688 25.01 -8.15 6.72
CA GLU A 688 23.88 -7.92 7.62
C GLU A 688 22.98 -6.79 7.14
N MET A 689 21.71 -7.13 6.94
CA MET A 689 20.66 -6.13 6.68
C MET A 689 19.99 -5.74 7.99
N ILE A 690 20.15 -4.49 8.39
CA ILE A 690 19.55 -3.93 9.58
C ILE A 690 18.38 -3.04 9.15
N ASP A 691 17.18 -3.60 9.19
CA ASP A 691 15.93 -2.96 8.81
C ASP A 691 15.07 -2.60 10.03
N GLN A 692 13.95 -1.93 9.80
CA GLN A 692 12.99 -1.50 10.81
C GLN A 692 12.04 -2.61 11.29
N ASN A 693 12.20 -3.85 10.81
CA ASN A 693 11.38 -4.97 11.27
C ASN A 693 11.60 -5.25 12.76
N PRO A 694 10.58 -5.69 13.49
CA PRO A 694 10.70 -6.05 14.91
C PRO A 694 11.85 -7.04 15.17
N ILE A 695 12.48 -6.94 16.35
CA ILE A 695 13.58 -7.82 16.78
C ILE A 695 13.15 -9.28 17.00
N GLY A 696 11.86 -9.57 16.94
CA GLY A 696 11.28 -10.90 17.04
C GLY A 696 9.79 -10.88 16.76
N LYS A 697 9.24 -12.04 16.42
CA LYS A 697 7.81 -12.20 16.08
C LYS A 697 6.88 -12.36 17.30
N SER A 698 7.46 -12.63 18.47
CA SER A 698 6.71 -12.86 19.72
C SER A 698 6.74 -11.61 20.61
N SER A 699 5.63 -11.34 21.31
CA SER A 699 5.53 -10.33 22.37
C SER A 699 6.55 -10.54 23.49
N ARG A 700 7.11 -11.74 23.63
CA ARG A 700 8.17 -12.09 24.58
C ARG A 700 9.57 -11.69 24.14
N SER A 701 9.77 -11.32 22.89
CA SER A 701 11.06 -10.79 22.40
C SER A 701 11.24 -9.38 22.98
N ASN A 702 12.41 -9.11 23.56
CA ASN A 702 12.74 -7.84 24.16
C ASN A 702 14.23 -7.49 24.01
N PRO A 703 14.67 -6.23 24.25
CA PRO A 703 16.05 -5.80 24.07
C PRO A 703 17.08 -6.65 24.86
N VAL A 704 16.82 -6.92 26.13
CA VAL A 704 17.79 -7.65 26.99
C VAL A 704 18.03 -9.09 26.56
N THR A 705 16.98 -9.74 26.01
CA THR A 705 17.13 -11.12 25.46
C THR A 705 17.87 -11.08 24.14
N TYR A 706 17.61 -10.09 23.29
CA TYR A 706 18.21 -9.98 21.97
C TYR A 706 19.74 -9.77 22.05
N ILE A 707 20.21 -8.91 22.97
CA ILE A 707 21.63 -8.68 23.20
C ILE A 707 22.27 -9.76 24.08
N LYS A 708 21.52 -10.80 24.50
CA LYS A 708 21.96 -11.92 25.36
C LYS A 708 22.49 -11.49 26.73
N ALA A 709 22.08 -10.33 27.25
CA ALA A 709 22.39 -9.94 28.62
C ALA A 709 21.49 -10.63 29.65
N TYR A 710 20.31 -11.10 29.21
CA TYR A 710 19.37 -11.78 30.10
C TYR A 710 19.89 -13.10 30.65
N ASP A 711 20.77 -13.77 29.94
CA ASP A 711 21.36 -15.01 30.38
C ASP A 711 22.22 -14.81 31.64
N GLU A 712 23.07 -13.78 31.69
CA GLU A 712 23.85 -13.40 32.85
C GLU A 712 22.97 -12.97 34.03
N ILE A 713 21.92 -12.19 33.74
CA ILE A 713 20.96 -11.77 34.78
C ILE A 713 20.27 -12.98 35.41
N ARG A 714 19.83 -13.97 34.61
CA ARG A 714 19.20 -15.19 35.12
C ARG A 714 20.16 -16.01 35.97
N GLU A 715 21.41 -16.07 35.58
CA GLU A 715 22.45 -16.74 36.33
C GLU A 715 22.68 -16.07 37.70
N LEU A 716 22.77 -14.74 37.70
CA LEU A 716 22.88 -13.93 38.93
C LEU A 716 21.73 -14.18 39.90
N TYR A 717 20.48 -14.28 39.40
CA TYR A 717 19.32 -14.59 40.26
C TYR A 717 19.32 -16.04 40.75
N SER A 718 19.84 -16.98 40.00
CA SER A 718 19.88 -18.41 40.39
C SER A 718 20.86 -18.67 41.54
N VAL A 719 21.89 -17.87 41.72
CA VAL A 719 22.88 -18.02 42.81
C VAL A 719 22.47 -17.34 44.11
N GLN A 720 21.35 -16.59 44.15
CA GLN A 720 20.87 -15.95 45.34
C GLN A 720 20.49 -16.96 46.44
N PRO A 721 20.59 -16.60 47.74
CA PRO A 721 20.36 -17.55 48.86
C PRO A 721 19.00 -18.25 48.75
N LEU A 722 17.92 -17.50 48.50
CA LEU A 722 16.56 -18.08 48.40
C LEU A 722 16.41 -19.02 47.19
N SER A 723 17.08 -18.68 46.08
CA SER A 723 17.09 -19.57 44.87
C SER A 723 17.76 -20.90 45.19
N LYS A 724 18.87 -20.89 45.89
CA LYS A 724 19.58 -22.14 46.33
C LYS A 724 18.69 -22.96 47.24
N ILE A 725 18.02 -22.37 48.21
CA ILE A 725 17.11 -23.07 49.13
C ILE A 725 15.94 -23.74 48.39
N ARG A 726 15.36 -23.04 47.39
CA ARG A 726 14.24 -23.56 46.57
C ARG A 726 14.67 -24.42 45.40
N GLY A 727 15.96 -24.60 45.15
CA GLY A 727 16.48 -25.33 44.00
C GLY A 727 16.21 -24.65 42.65
N PHE A 728 16.10 -23.30 42.64
CA PHE A 728 15.85 -22.56 41.40
C PHE A 728 17.12 -22.49 40.56
N LEU A 729 17.00 -22.88 39.31
CA LEU A 729 18.02 -22.82 38.27
C LEU A 729 17.76 -21.59 37.36
N PRO A 730 18.67 -21.14 36.51
CA PRO A 730 18.47 -20.02 35.60
C PRO A 730 17.21 -20.10 34.75
N LYS A 731 16.73 -21.32 34.44
CA LYS A 731 15.48 -21.56 33.69
C LYS A 731 14.21 -21.06 34.40
N HIS A 732 14.21 -21.01 35.75
CA HIS A 732 13.05 -20.52 36.53
C HIS A 732 12.88 -19.00 36.41
N PHE A 733 13.91 -18.28 36.08
CA PHE A 733 13.91 -16.84 35.81
C PHE A 733 13.69 -16.52 34.34
N SER A 734 13.20 -17.47 33.54
CA SER A 734 12.88 -17.29 32.12
C SER A 734 11.37 -17.23 31.92
N PHE A 735 10.89 -16.21 31.23
CA PHE A 735 9.49 -16.09 30.79
C PHE A 735 9.21 -16.90 29.51
N ASN A 736 10.20 -17.56 28.94
CA ASN A 736 10.06 -18.39 27.73
C ASN A 736 9.89 -19.88 28.00
N VAL A 737 10.21 -20.35 29.21
CA VAL A 737 10.23 -21.77 29.57
C VAL A 737 9.23 -22.04 30.69
N ASP A 738 8.59 -23.24 30.66
CA ASP A 738 7.59 -23.67 31.64
C ASP A 738 8.19 -24.04 33.01
N ALA A 739 9.03 -23.20 33.58
CA ALA A 739 9.62 -23.44 34.88
C ALA A 739 9.16 -22.42 35.94
N GLY A 740 9.27 -21.13 35.61
CA GLY A 740 8.91 -20.06 36.54
C GLY A 740 8.01 -18.98 35.94
N ARG A 741 7.61 -19.11 34.68
CA ARG A 741 6.66 -18.20 34.04
C ARG A 741 5.23 -18.42 34.52
N CYS A 742 4.42 -17.39 34.47
CA CYS A 742 2.99 -17.50 34.73
C CYS A 742 2.32 -18.50 33.76
N ASP A 743 1.60 -19.47 34.28
CA ASP A 743 0.99 -20.54 33.50
C ASP A 743 -0.16 -20.00 32.61
N THR A 744 -0.89 -18.97 33.07
CA THR A 744 -2.05 -18.40 32.40
C THR A 744 -1.66 -17.58 31.17
N CYS A 745 -0.75 -16.61 31.31
CA CYS A 745 -0.30 -15.80 30.19
C CYS A 745 0.96 -16.37 29.49
N LYS A 746 1.46 -17.51 29.94
CA LYS A 746 2.66 -18.16 29.41
C LYS A 746 3.88 -17.24 29.29
N GLY A 747 3.99 -16.27 30.23
CA GLY A 747 5.08 -15.31 30.31
C GLY A 747 4.91 -14.06 29.45
N GLU A 748 3.77 -13.84 28.85
CA GLU A 748 3.51 -12.62 28.05
C GLU A 748 3.13 -11.41 28.91
N GLY A 749 2.56 -11.65 30.09
CA GLY A 749 2.00 -10.61 30.95
C GLY A 749 0.61 -10.16 30.55
N GLU A 750 0.20 -10.48 29.33
CA GLU A 750 -1.08 -10.12 28.72
C GLU A 750 -1.78 -11.35 28.16
N GLN A 751 -3.09 -11.28 28.05
CA GLN A 751 -3.92 -12.22 27.31
C GLN A 751 -4.46 -11.54 26.07
N ILE A 752 -4.25 -12.13 24.92
CA ILE A 752 -4.72 -11.60 23.64
C ILE A 752 -6.05 -12.28 23.32
N VAL A 753 -7.09 -11.47 23.17
CA VAL A 753 -8.39 -11.91 22.67
C VAL A 753 -8.46 -11.55 21.20
N GLU A 754 -8.31 -12.55 20.33
CA GLU A 754 -8.40 -12.36 18.89
C GLU A 754 -9.84 -12.04 18.48
N MET A 755 -10.03 -10.93 17.80
CA MET A 755 -11.32 -10.47 17.29
C MET A 755 -11.37 -10.64 15.77
N GLN A 756 -12.35 -11.39 15.25
CA GLN A 756 -12.44 -11.71 13.82
C GLN A 756 -12.55 -10.48 12.89
N PHE A 757 -13.14 -9.39 13.37
CA PHE A 757 -13.44 -8.19 12.56
C PHE A 757 -12.90 -6.88 13.15
N LEU A 758 -12.28 -6.92 14.31
CA LEU A 758 -11.70 -5.77 15.03
C LEU A 758 -10.24 -6.05 15.38
N ALA A 759 -9.53 -5.03 15.86
CA ALA A 759 -8.18 -5.22 16.38
C ALA A 759 -8.21 -6.13 17.63
N ASP A 760 -7.17 -6.95 17.78
CA ASP A 760 -7.04 -7.85 18.93
C ASP A 760 -7.02 -7.06 20.24
N VAL A 761 -7.71 -7.58 21.27
CA VAL A 761 -7.78 -6.95 22.59
C VAL A 761 -6.68 -7.51 23.49
N HIS A 762 -5.83 -6.63 24.01
CA HIS A 762 -4.79 -6.96 24.97
C HIS A 762 -5.27 -6.69 26.39
N LEU A 763 -5.45 -7.75 27.18
CA LEU A 763 -5.86 -7.66 28.57
C LEU A 763 -4.70 -8.03 29.48
N THR A 764 -4.39 -7.20 30.47
CA THR A 764 -3.40 -7.54 31.50
C THR A 764 -3.80 -8.86 32.17
N CYS A 765 -2.86 -9.79 32.28
CA CYS A 765 -3.12 -11.08 32.92
C CYS A 765 -3.50 -10.87 34.38
N GLU A 766 -4.70 -11.31 34.76
CA GLU A 766 -5.24 -11.14 36.13
C GLU A 766 -4.42 -11.90 37.17
N ILE A 767 -3.87 -13.09 36.82
CA ILE A 767 -3.14 -13.95 37.76
C ILE A 767 -1.79 -13.36 38.15
N CYS A 768 -1.00 -12.90 37.18
CA CYS A 768 0.32 -12.32 37.46
C CYS A 768 0.32 -10.79 37.50
N ALA A 769 -0.84 -10.14 37.31
CA ALA A 769 -0.96 -8.68 37.22
C ALA A 769 0.09 -8.04 36.28
N GLY A 770 0.34 -8.66 35.13
CA GLY A 770 1.33 -8.21 34.14
C GLY A 770 2.78 -8.62 34.45
N LYS A 771 3.09 -9.21 35.58
CA LYS A 771 4.47 -9.47 36.04
C LYS A 771 5.16 -10.66 35.35
N ARG A 772 4.48 -11.43 34.51
CA ARG A 772 5.02 -12.52 33.66
C ARG A 772 5.47 -13.80 34.39
N PHE A 773 5.78 -13.74 35.67
CA PHE A 773 6.33 -14.83 36.48
C PHE A 773 5.35 -15.32 37.55
N LYS A 774 5.60 -16.52 38.09
CA LYS A 774 4.95 -17.04 39.30
C LYS A 774 5.40 -16.23 40.52
N GLU A 775 4.54 -16.13 41.53
CA GLU A 775 4.80 -15.35 42.73
C GLU A 775 6.07 -15.81 43.46
N GLU A 776 6.27 -17.12 43.54
CA GLU A 776 7.44 -17.74 44.17
C GLU A 776 8.79 -17.29 43.58
N VAL A 777 8.83 -17.02 42.25
CA VAL A 777 10.01 -16.51 41.53
C VAL A 777 10.24 -15.05 41.86
N LEU A 778 9.16 -14.29 42.02
CA LEU A 778 9.21 -12.85 42.33
C LEU A 778 9.68 -12.56 43.78
N GLU A 779 9.66 -13.55 44.66
CA GLU A 779 10.21 -13.43 46.01
C GLU A 779 11.74 -13.45 46.08
N VAL A 780 12.41 -13.78 44.96
CA VAL A 780 13.86 -13.76 44.87
C VAL A 780 14.35 -12.35 44.54
N PHE A 781 15.19 -11.78 45.42
CA PHE A 781 15.70 -10.42 45.25
C PHE A 781 17.23 -10.40 45.09
N TYR A 782 17.68 -9.49 44.24
CA TYR A 782 19.07 -9.04 44.13
C TYR A 782 19.10 -7.53 44.37
N LYS A 783 19.88 -7.05 45.37
CA LYS A 783 19.91 -5.63 45.77
C LYS A 783 18.53 -5.00 45.95
N GLY A 784 17.56 -5.76 46.52
CA GLY A 784 16.19 -5.29 46.79
C GLY A 784 15.27 -5.22 45.58
N LYS A 785 15.67 -5.79 44.40
CA LYS A 785 14.84 -5.84 43.21
C LYS A 785 14.64 -7.29 42.75
N ASN A 786 13.42 -7.65 42.39
CA ASN A 786 13.11 -8.95 41.80
C ASN A 786 13.35 -8.93 40.30
N ILE A 787 13.21 -10.10 39.63
CA ILE A 787 13.48 -10.25 38.21
C ILE A 787 12.55 -9.38 37.34
N TYR A 788 11.30 -9.17 37.75
CA TYR A 788 10.35 -8.29 37.03
C TYR A 788 10.75 -6.82 37.18
N ASP A 789 11.14 -6.37 38.37
CA ASP A 789 11.59 -4.99 38.61
C ASP A 789 12.80 -4.67 37.73
N VAL A 790 13.70 -5.62 37.53
CA VAL A 790 14.86 -5.48 36.61
C VAL A 790 14.40 -5.36 35.15
N LEU A 791 13.42 -6.12 34.72
CA LEU A 791 12.89 -6.00 33.37
C LEU A 791 12.20 -4.64 33.12
N GLU A 792 11.64 -4.02 34.16
CA GLU A 792 11.04 -2.70 34.12
C GLU A 792 12.01 -1.54 34.18
N MET A 793 13.29 -1.78 34.56
CA MET A 793 14.33 -0.76 34.54
C MET A 793 14.63 -0.32 33.11
N SER A 794 14.91 0.96 32.94
CA SER A 794 15.53 1.47 31.71
C SER A 794 16.97 0.95 31.59
N VAL A 795 17.52 0.98 30.40
CA VAL A 795 18.91 0.59 30.11
C VAL A 795 19.88 1.41 30.99
N ASP A 796 19.71 2.74 31.10
CA ASP A 796 20.59 3.59 31.88
C ASP A 796 20.47 3.33 33.40
N GLU A 797 19.29 3.01 33.92
CA GLU A 797 19.10 2.61 35.33
C GLU A 797 19.74 1.25 35.59
N SER A 798 19.60 0.31 34.65
CA SER A 798 20.17 -1.03 34.78
C SER A 798 21.70 -1.03 34.75
N ILE A 799 22.35 -0.17 33.96
CA ILE A 799 23.80 0.00 33.97
C ILE A 799 24.30 0.47 35.34
N LYS A 800 23.57 1.43 35.97
CA LYS A 800 23.90 1.90 37.34
C LYS A 800 23.65 0.82 38.38
N PHE A 801 22.55 0.06 38.26
CA PHE A 801 22.15 -1.00 39.18
C PHE A 801 23.15 -2.18 39.18
N PHE A 802 23.61 -2.56 37.99
CA PHE A 802 24.59 -3.65 37.79
C PHE A 802 26.04 -3.18 37.72
N SER A 803 26.37 -2.00 38.24
CA SER A 803 27.73 -1.44 38.16
C SER A 803 28.85 -2.34 38.67
N GLU A 804 28.56 -3.28 39.58
CA GLU A 804 29.49 -4.29 40.09
C GLU A 804 29.55 -5.56 39.25
N GLU A 805 28.62 -5.77 38.33
CA GLU A 805 28.48 -6.94 37.49
C GLU A 805 28.98 -6.64 36.07
N ALA A 806 30.32 -6.69 35.89
CA ALA A 806 30.97 -6.28 34.65
C ALA A 806 30.45 -6.97 33.39
N ASP A 807 30.12 -8.26 33.46
CA ASP A 807 29.64 -9.04 32.32
C ASP A 807 28.24 -8.63 31.89
N VAL A 808 27.36 -8.29 32.82
CA VAL A 808 26.03 -7.73 32.57
C VAL A 808 26.16 -6.34 31.93
N VAL A 809 26.94 -5.44 32.57
CA VAL A 809 27.15 -4.06 32.08
C VAL A 809 27.74 -4.08 30.65
N LYS A 810 28.77 -4.89 30.39
CA LYS A 810 29.39 -4.99 29.07
C LYS A 810 28.39 -5.34 27.95
N LYS A 811 27.39 -6.15 28.26
CA LYS A 811 26.37 -6.55 27.26
C LYS A 811 25.28 -5.49 27.11
N ILE A 812 24.95 -4.74 28.18
CA ILE A 812 23.88 -3.73 28.17
C ILE A 812 24.40 -2.37 27.64
N GLN A 813 25.66 -2.00 27.91
CA GLN A 813 26.26 -0.72 27.52
C GLN A 813 26.03 -0.31 26.07
N PRO A 814 26.19 -1.25 25.07
CA PRO A 814 25.92 -0.91 23.66
C PRO A 814 24.52 -0.38 23.37
N LEU A 815 23.51 -0.74 24.17
CA LEU A 815 22.16 -0.15 24.04
C LEU A 815 22.15 1.35 24.39
N SER A 816 22.85 1.75 25.43
CA SER A 816 22.99 3.16 25.81
C SER A 816 23.83 3.92 24.76
N ASP A 817 24.90 3.31 24.25
CA ASP A 817 25.79 3.91 23.24
C ASP A 817 25.05 4.25 21.93
N VAL A 818 24.06 3.44 21.53
CA VAL A 818 23.20 3.71 20.36
C VAL A 818 22.01 4.65 20.67
N GLY A 819 21.96 5.21 21.90
CA GLY A 819 20.90 6.14 22.28
C GLY A 819 19.60 5.49 22.73
N LEU A 820 19.62 4.23 23.21
CA LEU A 820 18.46 3.52 23.76
C LEU A 820 18.47 3.47 25.30
N GLY A 821 19.17 4.37 25.95
CA GLY A 821 19.28 4.42 27.42
C GLY A 821 17.92 4.49 28.14
N TYR A 822 16.91 5.02 27.48
CA TYR A 822 15.55 5.18 28.00
C TYR A 822 14.66 3.95 27.85
N VAL A 823 15.00 3.01 26.99
CA VAL A 823 14.19 1.81 26.71
C VAL A 823 14.25 0.86 27.89
N LYS A 824 13.11 0.24 28.28
CA LYS A 824 13.08 -0.76 29.35
C LYS A 824 13.72 -2.07 28.86
N LEU A 825 14.47 -2.75 29.72
CA LEU A 825 15.12 -4.03 29.40
C LEU A 825 14.11 -5.08 28.90
N GLY A 826 12.96 -5.18 29.55
CA GLY A 826 11.89 -6.12 29.24
C GLY A 826 10.82 -5.60 28.27
N GLN A 827 11.02 -4.44 27.62
CA GLN A 827 10.05 -3.88 26.67
C GLN A 827 9.78 -4.83 25.52
N SER A 828 8.52 -5.12 25.25
CA SER A 828 8.13 -6.02 24.15
C SER A 828 8.57 -5.47 22.79
N SER A 829 9.03 -6.35 21.90
CA SER A 829 9.42 -6.00 20.54
C SER A 829 8.30 -5.32 19.72
N ASN A 830 7.04 -5.62 20.04
CA ASN A 830 5.87 -5.06 19.37
C ASN A 830 5.60 -3.59 19.76
N THR A 831 6.14 -3.15 20.90
CA THR A 831 5.98 -1.77 21.39
C THR A 831 7.17 -0.88 21.03
N LEU A 832 8.25 -1.45 20.49
CA LEU A 832 9.37 -0.69 19.97
C LEU A 832 9.00 -0.05 18.62
N SER A 833 9.43 1.19 18.43
CA SER A 833 9.40 1.82 17.12
C SER A 833 10.36 1.13 16.15
N GLY A 834 10.14 1.27 14.83
CA GLY A 834 11.04 0.69 13.83
C GLY A 834 12.50 1.11 14.00
N GLY A 835 12.74 2.39 14.33
CA GLY A 835 14.07 2.91 14.59
C GLY A 835 14.70 2.38 15.89
N GLU A 836 13.91 2.16 16.95
CA GLU A 836 14.38 1.53 18.18
C GLU A 836 14.79 0.07 17.94
N ALA A 837 13.93 -0.70 17.23
CA ALA A 837 14.23 -2.10 16.87
C ALA A 837 15.54 -2.20 16.06
N GLN A 838 15.75 -1.29 15.12
CA GLN A 838 16.97 -1.21 14.32
C GLN A 838 18.21 -0.90 15.17
N ARG A 839 18.11 0.02 16.13
CA ARG A 839 19.22 0.34 17.05
C ARG A 839 19.51 -0.80 18.03
N VAL A 840 18.52 -1.58 18.46
CA VAL A 840 18.75 -2.80 19.26
C VAL A 840 19.55 -3.82 18.44
N LYS A 841 19.21 -4.01 17.15
CA LYS A 841 20.00 -4.86 16.25
C LYS A 841 21.45 -4.37 16.14
N LEU A 842 21.67 -3.07 15.94
CA LEU A 842 23.00 -2.45 15.87
C LEU A 842 23.80 -2.69 17.17
N ALA A 843 23.19 -2.45 18.34
CA ALA A 843 23.83 -2.64 19.64
C ALA A 843 24.35 -4.08 19.83
N SER A 844 23.65 -5.08 19.30
CA SER A 844 24.06 -6.48 19.40
C SER A 844 25.39 -6.78 18.70
N PHE A 845 25.77 -6.00 17.70
CA PHE A 845 27.04 -6.15 16.98
C PHE A 845 28.18 -5.36 17.65
N LEU A 846 27.90 -4.18 18.16
CA LEU A 846 28.88 -3.36 18.89
C LEU A 846 29.46 -4.12 20.09
N GLY A 847 28.66 -4.93 20.77
CA GLY A 847 29.08 -5.73 21.92
C GLY A 847 29.98 -6.94 21.59
N ARG A 848 30.12 -7.33 20.32
CA ARG A 848 30.83 -8.57 19.94
C ARG A 848 32.37 -8.43 19.76
N GLY A 849 32.89 -7.20 19.61
CA GLY A 849 34.33 -6.93 19.45
C GLY A 849 34.94 -7.38 18.12
N LYS A 850 36.26 -7.18 17.93
CA LYS A 850 36.99 -7.36 16.66
C LYS A 850 37.09 -8.80 16.09
N SER A 851 36.51 -9.81 16.70
CA SER A 851 36.82 -11.23 16.41
C SER A 851 36.06 -11.87 15.25
N GLN A 852 35.23 -11.15 14.50
CA GLN A 852 34.27 -11.75 13.55
C GLN A 852 34.56 -11.51 12.05
N GLY A 853 35.74 -10.97 11.68
CA GLY A 853 36.04 -10.63 10.28
C GLY A 853 35.31 -9.33 9.80
N ASN A 854 35.39 -9.06 8.50
CA ASN A 854 34.86 -7.83 7.93
C ASN A 854 33.38 -8.01 7.54
N ILE A 855 32.48 -7.28 8.17
CA ILE A 855 31.03 -7.32 7.93
C ILE A 855 30.62 -6.13 7.08
N LEU A 856 29.74 -6.34 6.09
CA LEU A 856 29.03 -5.27 5.42
C LEU A 856 27.67 -5.08 6.12
N PHE A 857 27.51 -3.98 6.82
CA PHE A 857 26.24 -3.56 7.40
C PHE A 857 25.47 -2.70 6.40
N ILE A 858 24.23 -3.07 6.14
CA ILE A 858 23.32 -2.34 5.28
C ILE A 858 22.16 -1.82 6.15
N PHE A 859 21.99 -0.52 6.24
CA PHE A 859 20.93 0.14 6.99
C PHE A 859 19.90 0.77 6.06
N ASP A 860 18.63 0.63 6.40
CA ASP A 860 17.52 1.23 5.69
C ASP A 860 16.88 2.33 6.55
N GLU A 861 17.10 3.57 6.17
CA GLU A 861 16.58 4.79 6.82
C GLU A 861 16.77 4.79 8.36
N PRO A 862 18.00 4.67 8.86
CA PRO A 862 18.24 4.51 10.30
C PRO A 862 17.99 5.76 11.14
N THR A 863 17.77 6.93 10.52
CA THR A 863 17.47 8.18 11.24
C THR A 863 15.97 8.42 11.44
N THR A 864 15.14 7.47 11.02
CA THR A 864 13.69 7.53 11.20
C THR A 864 13.33 7.78 12.67
N GLY A 865 12.55 8.84 12.94
CA GLY A 865 12.11 9.22 14.30
C GLY A 865 13.21 9.66 15.24
N LEU A 866 14.38 10.04 14.73
CA LEU A 866 15.50 10.48 15.53
C LEU A 866 15.61 12.01 15.59
N HIS A 867 15.78 12.50 16.82
CA HIS A 867 16.21 13.87 17.06
C HIS A 867 17.70 14.05 16.67
N PHE A 868 18.14 15.28 16.36
CA PHE A 868 19.53 15.62 16.02
C PHE A 868 20.55 15.04 17.00
N HIS A 869 20.23 15.07 18.31
CA HIS A 869 21.06 14.50 19.34
C HIS A 869 21.28 12.98 19.19
N ASP A 870 20.25 12.26 18.83
CA ASP A 870 20.29 10.80 18.66
C ASP A 870 21.00 10.43 17.34
N ILE A 871 20.86 11.25 16.28
CA ILE A 871 21.60 11.10 15.03
C ILE A 871 23.11 11.20 15.29
N LYS A 872 23.56 12.14 16.14
CA LYS A 872 24.97 12.26 16.53
C LYS A 872 25.49 10.96 17.15
N LYS A 873 24.73 10.35 18.08
CA LYS A 873 25.11 9.07 18.73
C LYS A 873 25.16 7.93 17.70
N LEU A 874 24.20 7.86 16.80
CA LEU A 874 24.16 6.85 15.73
C LEU A 874 25.40 6.95 14.84
N LEU A 875 25.78 8.15 14.39
CA LEU A 875 26.98 8.38 13.57
C LEU A 875 28.26 7.99 14.32
N THR A 876 28.33 8.24 15.63
CA THR A 876 29.44 7.78 16.48
C THR A 876 29.54 6.26 16.47
N SER A 877 28.40 5.55 16.57
CA SER A 877 28.35 4.09 16.53
C SER A 877 28.78 3.55 15.16
N PHE A 878 28.41 4.20 14.06
CA PHE A 878 28.85 3.83 12.71
C PHE A 878 30.37 4.00 12.57
N ASN A 879 30.92 5.11 13.06
CA ASN A 879 32.37 5.33 13.05
C ASN A 879 33.12 4.25 13.84
N ALA A 880 32.60 3.86 15.02
CA ALA A 880 33.20 2.79 15.82
C ALA A 880 33.22 1.44 15.09
N LEU A 881 32.17 1.08 14.34
CA LEU A 881 32.15 -0.13 13.51
C LEU A 881 33.15 -0.06 12.35
N ILE A 882 33.30 1.08 11.70
CA ILE A 882 34.27 1.25 10.59
C ILE A 882 35.71 1.12 11.13
N GLU A 883 36.01 1.68 12.30
CA GLU A 883 37.30 1.58 12.98
C GLU A 883 37.63 0.12 13.37
N GLN A 884 36.60 -0.71 13.56
CA GLN A 884 36.77 -2.17 13.75
C GLN A 884 37.03 -2.94 12.45
N GLY A 885 36.99 -2.26 11.29
CA GLY A 885 37.27 -2.85 9.97
C GLY A 885 36.01 -3.23 9.19
N HIS A 886 34.82 -2.82 9.64
CA HIS A 886 33.56 -3.10 8.96
C HIS A 886 33.26 -2.05 7.87
N SER A 887 32.28 -2.35 7.01
CA SER A 887 31.77 -1.46 5.97
C SER A 887 30.34 -1.07 6.29
N ILE A 888 30.00 0.20 6.13
CA ILE A 888 28.65 0.72 6.40
C ILE A 888 28.04 1.26 5.11
N LEU A 889 26.88 0.71 4.73
CA LEU A 889 26.06 1.17 3.62
C LEU A 889 24.69 1.59 4.16
N VAL A 890 24.30 2.83 3.90
CA VAL A 890 23.06 3.40 4.44
C VAL A 890 22.19 3.95 3.32
N ILE A 891 20.91 3.56 3.28
CA ILE A 891 19.90 4.25 2.45
C ILE A 891 19.34 5.39 3.29
N GLU A 892 19.50 6.65 2.84
CA GLU A 892 19.14 7.81 3.66
C GLU A 892 18.71 9.03 2.86
N HIS A 893 17.91 9.88 3.55
CA HIS A 893 17.46 11.17 3.05
C HIS A 893 17.90 12.33 3.94
N ASN A 894 18.32 12.03 5.17
CA ASN A 894 18.75 13.03 6.14
C ASN A 894 20.03 13.74 5.66
N THR A 895 19.97 15.07 5.58
CA THR A 895 21.07 15.90 5.05
C THR A 895 22.33 15.83 5.91
N ASP A 896 22.20 15.68 7.22
CA ASP A 896 23.34 15.62 8.14
C ASP A 896 24.09 14.30 8.03
N VAL A 897 23.35 13.20 7.81
CA VAL A 897 23.95 11.88 7.55
C VAL A 897 24.68 11.89 6.19
N ILE A 898 24.05 12.46 5.16
CA ILE A 898 24.65 12.56 3.82
C ILE A 898 25.95 13.36 3.85
N LYS A 899 25.99 14.50 4.59
CA LYS A 899 27.23 15.31 4.75
C LYS A 899 28.32 14.57 5.49
N SER A 900 27.95 13.70 6.43
CA SER A 900 28.89 12.96 7.26
C SER A 900 29.46 11.71 6.58
N ALA A 901 28.98 11.37 5.36
CA ALA A 901 29.42 10.21 4.59
C ALA A 901 30.81 10.41 3.97
N ASP A 902 31.56 9.33 3.82
CA ASP A 902 32.80 9.30 3.02
C ASP A 902 32.50 9.24 1.51
N TRP A 903 31.41 8.53 1.15
CA TRP A 903 30.99 8.35 -0.24
C TRP A 903 29.47 8.39 -0.35
N VAL A 904 28.95 9.03 -1.40
CA VAL A 904 27.51 9.14 -1.68
C VAL A 904 27.22 8.63 -3.08
N ILE A 905 26.15 7.82 -3.18
CA ILE A 905 25.59 7.33 -4.43
C ILE A 905 24.18 7.93 -4.54
N ASP A 906 23.93 8.79 -5.50
CA ASP A 906 22.65 9.47 -5.68
C ASP A 906 21.89 8.93 -6.89
N LEU A 907 20.68 8.42 -6.66
CA LEU A 907 19.80 7.86 -7.69
C LEU A 907 18.66 8.83 -8.03
N GLY A 908 18.35 8.92 -9.31
CA GLY A 908 17.30 9.82 -9.76
C GLY A 908 17.17 9.90 -11.28
N PRO A 909 16.95 11.13 -11.82
CA PRO A 909 16.65 12.36 -11.07
C PRO A 909 15.25 12.36 -10.44
N GLU A 910 14.29 11.65 -11.04
CA GLU A 910 12.88 11.61 -10.61
C GLU A 910 12.48 10.24 -10.01
N ALA A 911 11.21 10.09 -9.68
CA ALA A 911 10.61 8.85 -9.19
C ALA A 911 10.03 8.00 -10.34
N GLY A 912 9.85 6.70 -10.10
CA GLY A 912 9.21 5.77 -11.05
C GLY A 912 10.00 5.67 -12.36
N ASP A 913 9.29 5.63 -13.48
CA ASP A 913 9.91 5.41 -14.80
C ASP A 913 10.86 6.54 -15.25
N ALA A 914 10.70 7.74 -14.73
CA ALA A 914 11.62 8.86 -14.98
C ALA A 914 12.86 8.86 -14.06
N GLY A 915 12.91 7.93 -13.10
CA GLY A 915 14.04 7.69 -12.22
C GLY A 915 14.90 6.52 -12.66
N GLY A 916 15.62 5.94 -11.70
CA GLY A 916 16.38 4.71 -11.92
C GLY A 916 17.75 4.89 -12.55
N ASN A 917 18.22 6.11 -12.73
CA ASN A 917 19.57 6.42 -13.21
C ASN A 917 20.53 6.69 -12.03
N LEU A 918 21.82 6.43 -12.25
CA LEU A 918 22.87 6.90 -11.36
C LEU A 918 23.17 8.37 -11.72
N VAL A 919 22.77 9.30 -10.82
CA VAL A 919 22.97 10.75 -11.02
C VAL A 919 24.36 11.16 -10.58
N TYR A 920 24.83 10.61 -9.46
CA TYR A 920 26.14 10.95 -8.89
C TYR A 920 26.70 9.78 -8.07
N ALA A 921 28.03 9.62 -8.13
CA ALA A 921 28.78 8.76 -7.22
C ALA A 921 30.11 9.46 -6.86
N GLY A 922 30.33 9.74 -5.58
CA GLY A 922 31.50 10.48 -5.14
C GLY A 922 31.37 11.05 -3.73
N THR A 923 32.17 12.07 -3.41
CA THR A 923 32.15 12.72 -2.09
C THR A 923 30.92 13.63 -1.92
N PRO A 924 30.47 13.88 -0.67
CA PRO A 924 29.36 14.82 -0.41
C PRO A 924 29.60 16.22 -0.97
N ALA A 925 30.84 16.71 -0.93
CA ALA A 925 31.21 18.02 -1.49
C ALA A 925 31.05 18.08 -3.02
N GLY A 926 31.27 16.97 -3.71
CA GLY A 926 31.03 16.87 -5.15
C GLY A 926 29.53 16.80 -5.48
N LEU A 927 28.73 16.17 -4.66
CA LEU A 927 27.27 16.09 -4.81
C LEU A 927 26.61 17.48 -4.80
N ILE A 928 27.07 18.39 -3.91
CA ILE A 928 26.59 19.80 -3.86
C ILE A 928 26.79 20.53 -5.20
N LYS A 929 27.80 20.14 -5.96
CA LYS A 929 28.13 20.76 -7.28
C LYS A 929 27.33 20.12 -8.43
N CYS A 930 26.71 18.97 -8.21
CA CYS A 930 25.95 18.26 -9.23
C CYS A 930 24.58 18.92 -9.46
N LYS A 931 24.40 19.59 -10.60
CA LYS A 931 23.17 20.33 -10.94
C LYS A 931 21.95 19.42 -11.11
N GLU A 932 22.16 18.18 -11.51
CA GLU A 932 21.10 17.19 -11.78
C GLU A 932 20.58 16.53 -10.49
N SER A 933 21.37 16.57 -9.41
CA SER A 933 21.00 16.01 -8.12
C SER A 933 20.03 16.92 -7.38
N TYR A 934 18.85 16.40 -7.07
CA TYR A 934 17.93 17.07 -6.14
C TYR A 934 18.51 17.06 -4.73
N THR A 935 19.11 15.96 -4.29
CA THR A 935 19.77 15.85 -2.99
C THR A 935 20.83 16.94 -2.82
N GLY A 936 21.66 17.14 -3.83
CA GLY A 936 22.71 18.16 -3.80
C GLY A 936 22.20 19.60 -3.65
N LYS A 937 20.99 19.89 -4.16
CA LYS A 937 20.36 21.23 -4.05
C LYS A 937 19.91 21.55 -2.61
N PHE A 938 19.53 20.54 -1.82
CA PHE A 938 19.07 20.70 -0.44
C PHE A 938 20.21 20.60 0.59
N LEU A 939 21.41 20.20 0.17
CA LEU A 939 22.57 20.27 1.05
C LEU A 939 23.00 21.73 1.19
N PRO A 940 23.16 22.27 2.42
CA PRO A 940 23.58 23.66 2.61
C PRO A 940 24.96 23.90 1.95
N LYS A 941 25.01 24.93 1.17
CA LYS A 941 26.28 25.49 0.68
C LYS A 941 26.92 26.20 1.86
N LYS A 942 28.11 25.79 2.26
CA LYS A 942 28.89 26.54 3.27
C LYS A 942 29.13 27.95 2.82
#